data_df8c1f54f9f25cdea74bb54b5506e0e9
#
_entry.id   df8c1f54f9f25cdea74bb54b5506e0e9
#
_cell.length_a   1.000
_cell.length_b   1.000
_cell.length_c   1.000
_cell.angle_alpha   90.00
_cell.angle_beta   90.00
_cell.angle_gamma   90.00
#
_symmetry.space_group_name_H-M   'P 1'
#
loop_
_entity.id
_entity.type
_entity.pdbx_description
1 polymer ?
#
loop_
_entity_poly.entity_id
_entity_poly.type
_entity_poly.pdbx_seq_one_letter_code
_entity_poly.pdbx_strand_id
1 'polypeptide(L)'
;MSPVPPGRLSPRINPDVIMMICTAGHVDHGKTSLVKLLTGCNTDRLKIEQERGLTIELGFAPCFLGGNLCVGIVDVPGHEKFIKNMVAGVSGIGMALLIIAADDGIMPQTIEHFQILDLLGVRKGMIALTKTDLVTPEIVQQRIGEIRTYFKDTFLDDVPICPVSSETFEGYPEFYNTLVERIQSLVARRKAGIFRMPIERVFTRAGFGAILSGIPIDGTVTIGMEVEAVPGGQKGKVRGIQRFLREATEGSTGQCLALNIPDLGKSAPKRGEVLCQPGYLRPARFFHVHVRAVSDVDPPLRNAESIKFHTGTAEASGKIYLLEDTGIAAGATGLLTVALPEPIAAAPHDRCILRRPSPAATVAGGEILCITCEEQRPRKATILERLKAYQAAFEGVDLDSQEGHDSRIEYFIRWETKGGTSSREISRAALLPPDVVKESLGRLVSAGRVLALGAASDGAPGDYYTHRETYEARLAEAVAHIKAEGESKTLSLTTGDLQRRFGWDAPLWSRVLADLEKRELVVRYSSRLVLQNAVQAMPEADRDLLRKILRIYEKTGFQSPRPEELPAKLGAPAPKVNALLNHLYTTNQLIRLDKNVVLHYNHFKSAQDLVVQTILERGGLDSADFKNQLETSRKYAITFLDYLDSKRITIRVGNLRKLMTGYEERLL
;
A
#
# COMPACT_ATOMS: atom_id res chain seq x y z
N MET A 1 -30.24 -13.18 46.18
CA MET A 1 -30.77 -13.35 44.83
C MET A 1 -29.99 -14.47 44.16
N SER A 2 -30.66 -15.55 43.81
CA SER A 2 -30.03 -16.71 43.15
C SER A 2 -29.37 -16.28 41.85
N PRO A 3 -28.15 -16.82 41.50
CA PRO A 3 -27.53 -16.51 40.24
C PRO A 3 -28.45 -16.92 39.10
N VAL A 4 -28.75 -15.99 38.21
CA VAL A 4 -29.55 -16.25 37.02
C VAL A 4 -28.77 -17.25 36.15
N PRO A 5 -29.32 -18.44 35.85
CA PRO A 5 -28.64 -19.37 34.96
C PRO A 5 -28.46 -18.73 33.57
N PRO A 6 -27.40 -19.09 32.82
CA PRO A 6 -27.12 -18.52 31.49
C PRO A 6 -28.38 -18.63 30.64
N GLY A 7 -28.98 -17.48 30.33
CA GLY A 7 -30.29 -17.38 29.71
C GLY A 7 -30.32 -18.09 28.36
N ARG A 8 -31.33 -18.93 28.15
CA ARG A 8 -31.71 -19.45 26.82
C ARG A 8 -31.85 -18.23 25.88
N LEU A 9 -31.06 -18.24 24.85
CA LEU A 9 -30.97 -17.21 23.82
C LEU A 9 -32.38 -16.81 23.32
N SER A 10 -32.80 -15.57 23.66
CA SER A 10 -33.96 -14.98 23.03
C SER A 10 -33.67 -14.72 21.54
N PRO A 11 -34.54 -15.13 20.60
CA PRO A 11 -34.26 -15.05 19.17
C PRO A 11 -34.24 -13.62 18.59
N ARG A 12 -34.45 -12.59 19.39
CA ARG A 12 -34.69 -11.21 18.89
C ARG A 12 -33.62 -10.16 19.24
N ILE A 13 -32.57 -10.52 19.96
CA ILE A 13 -31.50 -9.57 20.27
C ILE A 13 -30.33 -9.88 19.33
N ASN A 14 -30.01 -8.97 18.43
CA ASN A 14 -28.79 -9.01 17.61
C ASN A 14 -27.75 -8.05 18.27
N PRO A 15 -27.09 -8.50 19.35
CA PRO A 15 -26.09 -7.68 20.00
C PRO A 15 -24.91 -7.51 19.02
N ASP A 16 -24.51 -6.28 18.75
CA ASP A 16 -23.27 -6.03 18.04
C ASP A 16 -22.13 -6.55 18.89
N VAL A 17 -21.35 -7.50 18.33
CA VAL A 17 -20.11 -7.97 18.96
C VAL A 17 -19.12 -6.81 18.92
N ILE A 18 -18.69 -6.36 20.10
CA ILE A 18 -17.89 -5.14 20.26
C ILE A 18 -16.40 -5.47 20.08
N MET A 19 -15.93 -6.62 20.60
CA MET A 19 -14.52 -7.01 20.57
C MET A 19 -14.33 -8.49 20.82
N MET A 20 -13.09 -8.94 20.59
CA MET A 20 -12.62 -10.26 20.98
C MET A 20 -11.76 -10.16 22.25
N ILE A 21 -11.96 -11.10 23.18
CA ILE A 21 -11.15 -11.29 24.39
C ILE A 21 -10.41 -12.62 24.22
N CYS A 22 -9.12 -12.63 24.55
CA CYS A 22 -8.30 -13.85 24.53
C CYS A 22 -8.05 -14.34 25.96
N THR A 23 -8.28 -15.62 26.24
CA THR A 23 -7.75 -16.23 27.45
C THR A 23 -6.23 -16.47 27.31
N ALA A 24 -5.49 -16.41 28.40
CA ALA A 24 -4.07 -16.72 28.46
C ALA A 24 -3.72 -17.33 29.82
N GLY A 25 -2.68 -18.14 29.92
CA GLY A 25 -2.27 -18.77 31.15
C GLY A 25 -1.82 -20.21 30.98
N HIS A 26 -1.30 -20.82 32.04
CA HIS A 26 -0.75 -22.17 32.04
C HIS A 26 -1.83 -23.22 31.71
N VAL A 27 -1.40 -24.41 31.28
CA VAL A 27 -2.28 -25.59 31.18
C VAL A 27 -2.85 -25.89 32.60
N ASP A 28 -4.08 -26.40 32.68
CA ASP A 28 -4.81 -26.71 33.89
C ASP A 28 -5.11 -25.54 34.87
N HIS A 29 -4.81 -24.28 34.50
CA HIS A 29 -5.21 -23.11 35.30
C HIS A 29 -6.71 -22.76 35.19
N GLY A 30 -7.53 -23.59 34.53
CA GLY A 30 -8.98 -23.43 34.47
C GLY A 30 -9.47 -22.46 33.39
N LYS A 31 -8.69 -22.22 32.33
CA LYS A 31 -9.10 -21.36 31.21
C LYS A 31 -10.44 -21.77 30.61
N THR A 32 -10.54 -22.99 30.12
CA THR A 32 -11.74 -23.56 29.49
C THR A 32 -12.92 -23.65 30.45
N SER A 33 -12.65 -23.95 31.73
CA SER A 33 -13.68 -23.98 32.80
C SER A 33 -14.27 -22.60 33.03
N LEU A 34 -13.44 -21.54 33.10
CA LEU A 34 -13.89 -20.17 33.25
C LEU A 34 -14.66 -19.67 32.00
N VAL A 35 -14.20 -20.02 30.79
CA VAL A 35 -14.94 -19.72 29.55
C VAL A 35 -16.29 -20.41 29.54
N LYS A 36 -16.36 -21.70 29.94
CA LYS A 36 -17.62 -22.44 30.05
C LYS A 36 -18.56 -21.80 31.09
N LEU A 37 -18.03 -21.33 32.22
CA LEU A 37 -18.82 -20.62 33.24
C LEU A 37 -19.41 -19.31 32.69
N LEU A 38 -18.62 -18.53 31.97
CA LEU A 38 -19.03 -17.26 31.39
C LEU A 38 -20.04 -17.40 30.23
N THR A 39 -19.85 -18.40 29.37
CA THR A 39 -20.56 -18.50 28.10
C THR A 39 -21.60 -19.61 28.05
N GLY A 40 -21.52 -20.58 28.95
CA GLY A 40 -22.28 -21.82 28.87
C GLY A 40 -21.82 -22.77 27.75
N CYS A 41 -20.79 -22.41 26.99
CA CYS A 41 -20.26 -23.19 25.88
C CYS A 41 -18.99 -23.96 26.27
N ASN A 42 -18.92 -25.24 25.91
CA ASN A 42 -17.65 -25.97 25.97
C ASN A 42 -16.84 -25.67 24.70
N THR A 43 -15.66 -25.06 24.86
CA THR A 43 -14.76 -24.71 23.76
C THR A 43 -13.92 -25.89 23.28
N ASP A 44 -13.75 -26.93 24.09
CA ASP A 44 -13.06 -28.18 23.71
C ASP A 44 -14.00 -29.05 22.85
N ARG A 45 -13.78 -29.03 21.53
CA ARG A 45 -14.66 -29.68 20.54
C ARG A 45 -14.13 -31.02 20.08
N LEU A 46 -12.82 -31.23 20.14
CA LEU A 46 -12.20 -32.49 19.73
C LEU A 46 -12.38 -33.53 20.85
N LYS A 47 -12.71 -34.77 20.48
CA LYS A 47 -12.79 -35.85 21.47
C LYS A 47 -11.51 -36.00 22.28
N ILE A 48 -10.36 -35.86 21.62
CA ILE A 48 -9.05 -35.93 22.26
C ILE A 48 -8.81 -34.78 23.27
N GLU A 49 -9.38 -33.61 23.06
CA GLU A 49 -9.35 -32.49 24.01
C GLU A 49 -10.15 -32.83 25.25
N GLN A 50 -11.37 -33.35 25.05
CA GLN A 50 -12.27 -33.74 26.13
C GLN A 50 -11.71 -34.94 26.95
N GLU A 51 -11.09 -35.92 26.26
CA GLU A 51 -10.48 -37.08 26.90
C GLU A 51 -9.20 -36.75 27.70
N ARG A 52 -8.42 -35.76 27.20
CA ARG A 52 -7.15 -35.37 27.83
C ARG A 52 -7.25 -34.15 28.74
N GLY A 53 -8.40 -33.45 28.75
CA GLY A 53 -8.59 -32.19 29.46
C GLY A 53 -7.67 -31.06 28.97
N LEU A 54 -7.21 -31.13 27.73
CA LEU A 54 -6.21 -30.24 27.15
C LEU A 54 -6.70 -29.63 25.85
N THR A 55 -6.87 -28.31 25.81
CA THR A 55 -7.20 -27.56 24.59
C THR A 55 -6.06 -27.63 23.58
N ILE A 56 -6.34 -28.01 22.35
CA ILE A 56 -5.38 -28.16 21.25
C ILE A 56 -5.59 -27.08 20.19
N GLU A 57 -6.85 -26.87 19.81
CA GLU A 57 -7.26 -25.86 18.83
C GLU A 57 -7.85 -24.63 19.50
N LEU A 58 -7.94 -23.53 18.74
CA LEU A 58 -8.62 -22.33 19.22
C LEU A 58 -10.11 -22.60 19.43
N GLY A 59 -10.58 -22.36 20.65
CA GLY A 59 -11.99 -22.32 20.98
C GLY A 59 -12.58 -20.94 20.77
N PHE A 60 -13.77 -20.85 20.16
CA PHE A 60 -14.48 -19.59 19.98
C PHE A 60 -15.86 -19.68 20.60
N ALA A 61 -16.17 -18.76 21.52
CA ALA A 61 -17.46 -18.71 22.17
C ALA A 61 -17.99 -17.27 22.23
N PRO A 62 -19.28 -17.02 21.93
CA PRO A 62 -19.91 -15.74 22.22
C PRO A 62 -20.19 -15.63 23.72
N CYS A 63 -19.88 -14.50 24.32
CA CYS A 63 -20.18 -14.17 25.71
C CYS A 63 -21.19 -13.04 25.76
N PHE A 64 -22.39 -13.31 26.25
CA PHE A 64 -23.46 -12.34 26.40
C PHE A 64 -23.43 -11.79 27.84
N LEU A 65 -23.13 -10.49 27.99
CA LEU A 65 -22.83 -9.84 29.26
C LEU A 65 -24.02 -8.99 29.77
N GLY A 66 -25.21 -9.27 29.30
CA GLY A 66 -26.42 -8.49 29.66
C GLY A 66 -26.62 -7.24 28.80
N GLY A 67 -27.84 -6.67 28.81
CA GLY A 67 -28.21 -5.60 27.89
C GLY A 67 -28.04 -6.06 26.42
N ASN A 68 -27.40 -5.25 25.59
CA ASN A 68 -27.03 -5.59 24.22
C ASN A 68 -25.51 -5.85 24.08
N LEU A 69 -24.81 -6.09 25.18
CA LEU A 69 -23.35 -6.27 25.18
C LEU A 69 -22.99 -7.74 24.87
N CYS A 70 -22.25 -7.95 23.79
CA CYS A 70 -21.71 -9.25 23.42
C CYS A 70 -20.25 -9.12 23.05
N VAL A 71 -19.40 -10.02 23.56
CA VAL A 71 -18.00 -10.14 23.18
C VAL A 71 -17.72 -11.54 22.69
N GLY A 72 -16.73 -11.71 21.82
CA GLY A 72 -16.20 -13.01 21.48
C GLY A 72 -15.08 -13.40 22.42
N ILE A 73 -15.10 -14.62 22.92
CA ILE A 73 -13.96 -15.19 23.68
C ILE A 73 -13.22 -16.17 22.80
N VAL A 74 -11.89 -15.96 22.70
CA VAL A 74 -10.96 -16.91 22.10
C VAL A 74 -10.29 -17.66 23.23
N ASP A 75 -10.62 -18.94 23.36
CA ASP A 75 -9.96 -19.83 24.32
C ASP A 75 -8.71 -20.44 23.66
N VAL A 76 -7.54 -20.06 24.17
CA VAL A 76 -6.27 -20.49 23.59
C VAL A 76 -5.70 -21.70 24.33
N PRO A 77 -5.05 -22.63 23.59
CA PRO A 77 -4.34 -23.74 24.20
C PRO A 77 -3.20 -23.26 25.09
N GLY A 78 -3.07 -23.87 26.28
CA GLY A 78 -2.03 -23.53 27.26
C GLY A 78 -0.65 -24.11 26.95
N HIS A 79 -0.58 -25.22 26.21
CA HIS A 79 0.64 -25.97 25.99
C HIS A 79 1.57 -25.36 24.92
N GLU A 80 2.88 -25.30 25.20
CA GLU A 80 3.92 -24.73 24.30
C GLU A 80 3.88 -25.21 22.85
N LYS A 81 3.48 -26.48 22.61
CA LYS A 81 3.34 -27.05 21.25
C LYS A 81 2.27 -26.36 20.41
N PHE A 82 1.36 -25.64 21.04
CA PHE A 82 0.22 -24.99 20.38
C PHE A 82 0.32 -23.46 20.35
N ILE A 83 1.48 -22.89 20.70
CA ILE A 83 1.74 -21.44 20.69
C ILE A 83 1.37 -20.80 19.31
N LYS A 84 1.60 -21.52 18.20
CA LYS A 84 1.16 -21.04 16.87
C LYS A 84 -0.34 -20.75 16.80
N ASN A 85 -1.15 -21.53 17.52
CA ASN A 85 -2.59 -21.30 17.60
C ASN A 85 -2.89 -20.10 18.47
N MET A 86 -2.16 -19.92 19.57
CA MET A 86 -2.26 -18.73 20.40
C MET A 86 -1.95 -17.46 19.61
N VAL A 87 -0.81 -17.41 18.91
CA VAL A 87 -0.43 -16.24 18.09
C VAL A 87 -1.52 -15.90 17.05
N ALA A 88 -2.06 -16.92 16.41
CA ALA A 88 -3.16 -16.75 15.46
C ALA A 88 -4.44 -16.20 16.14
N GLY A 89 -4.77 -16.70 17.32
CA GLY A 89 -5.94 -16.27 18.09
C GLY A 89 -5.84 -14.85 18.65
N VAL A 90 -4.61 -14.37 18.92
CA VAL A 90 -4.38 -13.02 19.49
C VAL A 90 -4.47 -11.91 18.43
N SER A 91 -4.35 -12.22 17.15
CA SER A 91 -4.50 -11.21 16.09
C SER A 91 -5.92 -10.61 16.07
N GLY A 92 -6.02 -9.30 16.26
CA GLY A 92 -7.32 -8.59 16.29
C GLY A 92 -8.05 -8.58 17.63
N ILE A 93 -7.36 -8.92 18.72
CA ILE A 93 -7.92 -8.92 20.10
C ILE A 93 -7.90 -7.54 20.74
N GLY A 94 -8.97 -7.20 21.44
CA GLY A 94 -9.09 -5.96 22.20
C GLY A 94 -8.60 -6.04 23.65
N MET A 95 -8.69 -7.22 24.28
CA MET A 95 -8.34 -7.42 25.71
C MET A 95 -7.86 -8.83 25.98
N ALA A 96 -6.88 -8.97 26.88
CA ALA A 96 -6.42 -10.25 27.42
C ALA A 96 -7.09 -10.55 28.78
N LEU A 97 -7.54 -11.78 28.97
CA LEU A 97 -7.93 -12.35 30.26
C LEU A 97 -6.85 -13.35 30.66
N LEU A 98 -5.91 -12.91 31.52
CA LEU A 98 -4.86 -13.77 32.02
C LEU A 98 -5.39 -14.59 33.21
N ILE A 99 -5.21 -15.90 33.14
CA ILE A 99 -5.77 -16.86 34.11
C ILE A 99 -4.61 -17.54 34.84
N ILE A 100 -4.58 -17.38 36.16
CA ILE A 100 -3.56 -17.91 37.04
C ILE A 100 -4.28 -18.70 38.12
N ALA A 101 -3.86 -19.92 38.38
CA ALA A 101 -4.42 -20.74 39.48
C ALA A 101 -3.75 -20.39 40.82
N ALA A 102 -4.55 -20.28 41.87
CA ALA A 102 -4.08 -19.89 43.19
C ALA A 102 -3.16 -20.96 43.87
N ASP A 103 -3.36 -22.23 43.53
CA ASP A 103 -2.52 -23.35 44.01
C ASP A 103 -1.11 -23.31 43.38
N ASP A 104 -1.03 -23.01 42.06
CA ASP A 104 0.25 -23.07 41.31
C ASP A 104 0.98 -21.72 41.24
N GLY A 105 0.23 -20.60 41.15
CA GLY A 105 0.79 -19.25 40.94
C GLY A 105 1.27 -19.00 39.50
N ILE A 106 2.30 -18.16 39.34
CA ILE A 106 2.84 -17.81 38.02
C ILE A 106 3.72 -18.94 37.50
N MET A 107 3.33 -19.55 36.38
CA MET A 107 4.01 -20.69 35.78
C MET A 107 4.71 -20.29 34.45
N PRO A 108 5.70 -21.05 33.95
CA PRO A 108 6.47 -20.69 32.76
C PRO A 108 5.62 -20.38 31.53
N GLN A 109 4.56 -21.16 31.29
CA GLN A 109 3.65 -20.90 30.16
C GLN A 109 2.82 -19.61 30.35
N THR A 110 2.53 -19.23 31.61
CA THR A 110 1.88 -17.94 31.91
C THR A 110 2.79 -16.77 31.46
N ILE A 111 4.10 -16.91 31.73
CA ILE A 111 5.12 -15.94 31.34
C ILE A 111 5.20 -15.86 29.80
N GLU A 112 5.33 -16.99 29.11
CA GLU A 112 5.41 -17.01 27.63
C GLU A 112 4.14 -16.41 26.99
N HIS A 113 2.96 -16.74 27.51
CA HIS A 113 1.70 -16.17 27.03
C HIS A 113 1.66 -14.64 27.23
N PHE A 114 2.08 -14.17 28.39
CA PHE A 114 2.20 -12.74 28.66
C PHE A 114 3.16 -12.05 27.68
N GLN A 115 4.36 -12.60 27.49
CA GLN A 115 5.35 -12.07 26.53
C GLN A 115 4.77 -11.97 25.13
N ILE A 116 4.07 -12.98 24.65
CA ILE A 116 3.43 -12.99 23.32
C ILE A 116 2.34 -11.90 23.24
N LEU A 117 1.48 -11.77 24.25
CA LEU A 117 0.44 -10.74 24.31
C LEU A 117 1.06 -9.34 24.23
N ASP A 118 2.11 -9.09 24.98
CA ASP A 118 2.80 -7.81 25.03
C ASP A 118 3.52 -7.49 23.71
N LEU A 119 4.19 -8.46 23.10
CA LEU A 119 4.85 -8.32 21.80
C LEU A 119 3.85 -8.10 20.64
N LEU A 120 2.68 -8.73 20.72
CA LEU A 120 1.59 -8.52 19.74
C LEU A 120 0.82 -7.20 19.98
N GLY A 121 1.21 -6.42 20.99
CA GLY A 121 0.67 -5.09 21.22
C GLY A 121 -0.67 -5.07 21.95
N VAL A 122 -1.06 -6.13 22.65
CA VAL A 122 -2.19 -6.10 23.57
C VAL A 122 -1.86 -5.17 24.74
N ARG A 123 -2.72 -4.20 25.03
CA ARG A 123 -2.48 -3.15 26.04
C ARG A 123 -3.58 -3.08 27.11
N LYS A 124 -4.59 -3.93 27.01
CA LYS A 124 -5.70 -3.99 27.94
C LYS A 124 -5.83 -5.40 28.47
N GLY A 125 -6.08 -5.53 29.76
CA GLY A 125 -6.15 -6.84 30.40
C GLY A 125 -6.93 -6.84 31.69
N MET A 126 -7.15 -8.05 32.19
CA MET A 126 -7.71 -8.40 33.49
C MET A 126 -7.11 -9.74 33.91
N ILE A 127 -6.94 -9.96 35.19
CA ILE A 127 -6.39 -11.22 35.75
C ILE A 127 -7.49 -11.92 36.55
N ALA A 128 -7.75 -13.20 36.22
CA ALA A 128 -8.56 -14.10 37.01
C ALA A 128 -7.64 -15.01 37.82
N LEU A 129 -7.72 -14.95 39.14
CA LEU A 129 -7.04 -15.85 40.07
C LEU A 129 -8.00 -17.00 40.39
N THR A 130 -7.82 -18.13 39.70
CA THR A 130 -8.75 -19.27 39.73
C THR A 130 -8.39 -20.28 40.84
N LYS A 131 -9.22 -21.29 41.04
CA LYS A 131 -9.05 -22.36 42.01
C LYS A 131 -8.83 -21.87 43.46
N THR A 132 -9.53 -20.80 43.83
CA THR A 132 -9.43 -20.22 45.17
C THR A 132 -9.98 -21.13 46.25
N ASP A 133 -10.83 -22.07 45.85
CA ASP A 133 -11.38 -23.13 46.73
C ASP A 133 -10.35 -24.17 47.17
N LEU A 134 -9.19 -24.27 46.50
CA LEU A 134 -8.12 -25.24 46.82
C LEU A 134 -7.10 -24.70 47.82
N VAL A 135 -7.16 -23.41 48.20
CA VAL A 135 -6.16 -22.74 49.01
C VAL A 135 -6.82 -21.91 50.12
N THR A 136 -6.02 -21.52 51.11
CA THR A 136 -6.53 -20.64 52.19
C THR A 136 -6.57 -19.18 51.74
N PRO A 137 -7.39 -18.32 52.39
CA PRO A 137 -7.44 -16.88 52.07
C PRO A 137 -6.07 -16.18 52.14
N GLU A 138 -5.20 -16.60 53.04
CA GLU A 138 -3.85 -16.06 53.19
C GLU A 138 -3.02 -16.34 51.95
N ILE A 139 -3.10 -17.55 51.37
CA ILE A 139 -2.44 -17.92 50.12
C ILE A 139 -2.98 -17.11 48.96
N VAL A 140 -4.31 -16.87 48.89
CA VAL A 140 -4.90 -15.99 47.89
C VAL A 140 -4.28 -14.59 47.95
N GLN A 141 -4.16 -13.99 49.12
CA GLN A 141 -3.55 -12.66 49.31
C GLN A 141 -2.06 -12.65 48.95
N GLN A 142 -1.32 -13.71 49.31
CA GLN A 142 0.07 -13.87 48.94
C GLN A 142 0.21 -13.90 47.41
N ARG A 143 -0.61 -14.69 46.69
CA ARG A 143 -0.60 -14.79 45.24
C ARG A 143 -0.92 -13.45 44.55
N ILE A 144 -1.86 -12.69 45.07
CA ILE A 144 -2.15 -11.34 44.59
C ILE A 144 -0.90 -10.44 44.70
N GLY A 145 -0.17 -10.50 45.83
CA GLY A 145 1.09 -9.77 46.02
C GLY A 145 2.18 -10.18 45.01
N GLU A 146 2.37 -11.49 44.81
CA GLU A 146 3.31 -12.04 43.81
C GLU A 146 2.96 -11.57 42.38
N ILE A 147 1.69 -11.64 41.99
CA ILE A 147 1.20 -11.20 40.68
C ILE A 147 1.46 -9.71 40.49
N ARG A 148 1.14 -8.86 41.45
CA ARG A 148 1.41 -7.42 41.41
C ARG A 148 2.90 -7.12 41.24
N THR A 149 3.74 -7.82 41.94
CA THR A 149 5.20 -7.64 41.89
C THR A 149 5.74 -8.05 40.52
N TYR A 150 5.29 -9.17 39.97
CA TYR A 150 5.78 -9.70 38.72
C TYR A 150 5.37 -8.84 37.50
N PHE A 151 4.14 -8.36 37.49
CA PHE A 151 3.62 -7.57 36.34
C PHE A 151 3.79 -6.06 36.51
N LYS A 152 4.55 -5.62 37.50
CA LYS A 152 4.89 -4.21 37.70
C LYS A 152 5.56 -3.64 36.45
N ASP A 153 5.23 -2.39 36.08
CA ASP A 153 5.74 -1.68 34.91
C ASP A 153 5.35 -2.33 33.56
N THR A 154 4.32 -3.19 33.57
CA THR A 154 3.78 -3.81 32.34
C THR A 154 2.36 -3.34 32.06
N PHE A 155 1.77 -3.75 30.91
CA PHE A 155 0.36 -3.42 30.60
C PHE A 155 -0.65 -4.11 31.56
N LEU A 156 -0.18 -5.01 32.44
CA LEU A 156 -0.97 -5.69 33.49
C LEU A 156 -0.72 -5.13 34.90
N ASP A 157 0.04 -4.06 35.07
CA ASP A 157 0.38 -3.50 36.40
C ASP A 157 -0.87 -3.14 37.23
N ASP A 158 -1.68 -2.20 36.69
CA ASP A 158 -2.86 -1.68 37.42
C ASP A 158 -4.17 -2.37 37.06
N VAL A 159 -4.13 -3.57 36.44
CA VAL A 159 -5.35 -4.27 36.08
C VAL A 159 -6.04 -4.92 37.28
N PRO A 160 -7.36 -5.09 37.29
CA PRO A 160 -8.05 -5.86 38.30
C PRO A 160 -7.56 -7.30 38.39
N ILE A 161 -7.32 -7.79 39.60
CA ILE A 161 -7.07 -9.20 39.89
C ILE A 161 -8.31 -9.70 40.63
N CYS A 162 -9.04 -10.63 40.04
CA CYS A 162 -10.28 -11.14 40.57
C CYS A 162 -10.13 -12.60 41.02
N PRO A 163 -10.13 -12.89 42.35
CA PRO A 163 -10.21 -14.25 42.86
C PRO A 163 -11.57 -14.87 42.46
N VAL A 164 -11.54 -16.11 41.95
CA VAL A 164 -12.76 -16.81 41.52
C VAL A 164 -12.59 -18.32 41.59
N SER A 165 -13.62 -19.03 42.04
CA SER A 165 -13.71 -20.48 41.90
C SER A 165 -14.79 -20.83 40.86
N SER A 166 -14.40 -21.64 39.85
CA SER A 166 -15.36 -22.19 38.89
C SER A 166 -16.18 -23.36 39.43
N GLU A 167 -15.78 -23.92 40.56
CA GLU A 167 -16.46 -25.04 41.22
C GLU A 167 -17.48 -24.57 42.25
N THR A 168 -17.06 -23.63 43.13
CA THR A 168 -17.93 -23.12 44.23
C THR A 168 -18.70 -21.84 43.82
N PHE A 169 -18.32 -21.21 42.74
CA PHE A 169 -18.83 -19.89 42.25
C PHE A 169 -18.49 -18.72 43.18
N GLU A 170 -17.65 -18.93 44.16
CA GLU A 170 -17.15 -17.85 45.04
C GLU A 170 -16.35 -16.83 44.19
N GLY A 171 -16.59 -15.53 44.41
CA GLY A 171 -15.95 -14.42 43.66
C GLY A 171 -16.48 -14.21 42.24
N TYR A 172 -17.37 -15.08 41.73
CA TYR A 172 -17.87 -14.96 40.36
C TYR A 172 -18.69 -13.68 40.12
N PRO A 173 -19.57 -13.22 40.99
CA PRO A 173 -20.30 -11.96 40.78
C PRO A 173 -19.37 -10.76 40.62
N GLU A 174 -18.35 -10.65 41.46
CA GLU A 174 -17.35 -9.56 41.41
C GLU A 174 -16.51 -9.64 40.14
N PHE A 175 -16.04 -10.84 39.80
CA PHE A 175 -15.31 -11.08 38.54
C PHE A 175 -16.16 -10.69 37.33
N TYR A 176 -17.44 -11.09 37.28
CA TYR A 176 -18.34 -10.80 36.18
C TYR A 176 -18.60 -9.27 36.04
N ASN A 177 -18.90 -8.59 37.16
CA ASN A 177 -19.14 -7.14 37.14
C ASN A 177 -17.90 -6.38 36.70
N THR A 178 -16.73 -6.72 37.20
CA THR A 178 -15.44 -6.14 36.80
C THR A 178 -15.17 -6.35 35.31
N LEU A 179 -15.45 -7.54 34.78
CA LEU A 179 -15.30 -7.85 33.37
C LEU A 179 -16.22 -6.97 32.51
N VAL A 180 -17.50 -6.81 32.90
CA VAL A 180 -18.47 -5.95 32.19
C VAL A 180 -18.02 -4.49 32.21
N GLU A 181 -17.58 -3.95 33.32
CA GLU A 181 -17.08 -2.58 33.44
C GLU A 181 -15.86 -2.35 32.56
N ARG A 182 -14.91 -3.28 32.56
CA ARG A 182 -13.73 -3.20 31.71
C ARG A 182 -14.10 -3.18 30.23
N ILE A 183 -14.98 -4.06 29.79
CA ILE A 183 -15.42 -4.14 28.39
C ILE A 183 -16.16 -2.86 27.98
N GLN A 184 -17.04 -2.33 28.84
CA GLN A 184 -17.76 -1.09 28.56
C GLN A 184 -16.83 0.14 28.44
N SER A 185 -15.70 0.12 29.16
CA SER A 185 -14.68 1.18 29.02
C SER A 185 -13.87 1.10 27.73
N LEU A 186 -13.95 -0.01 27.00
CA LEU A 186 -13.19 -0.27 25.78
C LEU A 186 -14.11 -0.12 24.56
N VAL A 187 -14.28 1.11 24.09
CA VAL A 187 -15.04 1.35 22.85
C VAL A 187 -14.27 0.76 21.67
N ALA A 188 -14.81 -0.29 21.05
CA ALA A 188 -14.26 -0.82 19.82
C ALA A 188 -14.50 0.17 18.67
N ARG A 189 -13.44 0.75 18.11
CA ARG A 189 -13.51 1.50 16.87
C ARG A 189 -13.57 0.52 15.70
N ARG A 190 -14.59 0.63 14.85
CA ARG A 190 -14.58 -0.06 13.55
C ARG A 190 -13.42 0.50 12.74
N LYS A 191 -12.50 -0.35 12.29
CA LYS A 191 -11.44 0.05 11.37
C LYS A 191 -12.02 0.26 9.98
N ALA A 192 -11.76 1.42 9.43
CA ALA A 192 -12.26 1.82 8.11
C ALA A 192 -11.38 1.34 6.94
N GLY A 193 -10.47 0.40 7.20
CA GLY A 193 -9.53 -0.11 6.20
C GLY A 193 -10.14 -1.08 5.19
N ILE A 194 -9.28 -1.66 4.38
CA ILE A 194 -9.63 -2.70 3.41
C ILE A 194 -9.83 -4.03 4.14
N PHE A 195 -10.92 -4.75 3.81
CA PHE A 195 -11.19 -6.04 4.43
C PHE A 195 -10.01 -7.00 4.29
N ARG A 196 -9.53 -7.49 5.46
CA ARG A 196 -8.49 -8.51 5.58
C ARG A 196 -8.81 -9.45 6.72
N MET A 197 -8.83 -10.75 6.44
CA MET A 197 -9.11 -11.81 7.41
C MET A 197 -8.09 -12.95 7.25
N PRO A 198 -7.15 -13.13 8.20
CA PRO A 198 -6.32 -14.32 8.27
C PRO A 198 -7.18 -15.57 8.39
N ILE A 199 -6.93 -16.56 7.53
CA ILE A 199 -7.71 -17.80 7.47
C ILE A 199 -7.24 -18.74 8.58
N GLU A 200 -8.12 -19.03 9.55
CA GLU A 200 -7.83 -19.96 10.64
C GLU A 200 -8.23 -21.39 10.29
N ARG A 201 -9.43 -21.58 9.72
CA ARG A 201 -9.93 -22.90 9.33
C ARG A 201 -10.61 -22.85 7.97
N VAL A 202 -10.50 -23.96 7.27
CA VAL A 202 -11.16 -24.18 5.98
C VAL A 202 -11.96 -25.47 6.06
N PHE A 203 -13.23 -25.38 5.73
CA PHE A 203 -14.11 -26.53 5.65
C PHE A 203 -14.71 -26.62 4.25
N THR A 204 -14.76 -27.81 3.70
CA THR A 204 -15.52 -28.08 2.47
C THR A 204 -16.76 -28.88 2.83
N ARG A 205 -17.94 -28.42 2.43
CA ARG A 205 -19.19 -29.11 2.66
C ARG A 205 -19.88 -29.41 1.31
N ALA A 206 -20.25 -30.65 1.10
CA ALA A 206 -20.95 -31.05 -0.11
C ALA A 206 -22.19 -30.18 -0.35
N GLY A 207 -22.34 -29.60 -1.53
CA GLY A 207 -23.42 -28.69 -1.91
C GLY A 207 -23.25 -27.21 -1.46
N PHE A 208 -22.34 -26.89 -0.53
CA PHE A 208 -22.12 -25.53 -0.05
C PHE A 208 -20.78 -24.94 -0.48
N GLY A 209 -19.82 -25.74 -0.96
CA GLY A 209 -18.48 -25.29 -1.32
C GLY A 209 -17.56 -25.06 -0.12
N ALA A 210 -16.66 -24.07 -0.22
CA ALA A 210 -15.73 -23.75 0.84
C ALA A 210 -16.34 -22.80 1.87
N ILE A 211 -16.10 -23.10 3.15
CA ILE A 211 -16.39 -22.22 4.29
C ILE A 211 -15.06 -21.89 4.95
N LEU A 212 -14.75 -20.60 5.03
CA LEU A 212 -13.53 -20.08 5.61
C LEU A 212 -13.84 -19.37 6.92
N SER A 213 -13.12 -19.70 8.00
CA SER A 213 -13.32 -19.01 9.27
C SER A 213 -12.05 -18.27 9.72
N GLY A 214 -12.26 -17.16 10.39
CA GLY A 214 -11.19 -16.31 10.91
C GLY A 214 -11.72 -15.07 11.64
N ILE A 215 -10.82 -14.24 12.12
CA ILE A 215 -11.11 -12.94 12.74
C ILE A 215 -10.59 -11.86 11.80
N PRO A 216 -11.44 -10.98 11.25
CA PRO A 216 -10.96 -9.85 10.46
C PRO A 216 -10.07 -8.94 11.30
N ILE A 217 -8.93 -8.58 10.73
CA ILE A 217 -7.97 -7.64 11.34
C ILE A 217 -8.18 -6.21 10.83
N ASP A 218 -8.90 -6.05 9.71
CA ASP A 218 -9.23 -4.76 9.13
C ASP A 218 -10.49 -4.84 8.25
N GLY A 219 -11.17 -3.71 8.07
CA GLY A 219 -12.29 -3.51 7.16
C GLY A 219 -13.55 -4.32 7.48
N THR A 220 -14.46 -4.32 6.53
CA THR A 220 -15.78 -4.98 6.61
C THR A 220 -16.03 -5.83 5.36
N VAL A 221 -16.61 -7.01 5.53
CA VAL A 221 -17.08 -7.88 4.46
C VAL A 221 -18.60 -7.93 4.43
N THR A 222 -19.17 -7.94 3.23
CA THR A 222 -20.62 -8.02 2.99
C THR A 222 -20.95 -9.18 2.05
N ILE A 223 -22.22 -9.65 2.08
CA ILE A 223 -22.71 -10.63 1.12
C ILE A 223 -22.59 -10.04 -0.29
N GLY A 224 -22.08 -10.82 -1.23
CA GLY A 224 -21.84 -10.42 -2.61
C GLY A 224 -20.47 -9.84 -2.89
N MET A 225 -19.69 -9.49 -1.86
CA MET A 225 -18.32 -8.97 -2.02
C MET A 225 -17.41 -9.99 -2.68
N GLU A 226 -16.58 -9.54 -3.61
CA GLU A 226 -15.50 -10.35 -4.16
C GLU A 226 -14.30 -10.33 -3.22
N VAL A 227 -13.70 -11.51 -3.04
CA VAL A 227 -12.53 -11.70 -2.17
C VAL A 227 -11.49 -12.57 -2.86
N GLU A 228 -10.24 -12.41 -2.42
CA GLU A 228 -9.08 -13.15 -2.92
C GLU A 228 -8.29 -13.72 -1.73
N ALA A 229 -7.87 -14.97 -1.84
CA ALA A 229 -6.98 -15.60 -0.87
C ALA A 229 -5.52 -15.42 -1.32
N VAL A 230 -4.69 -14.82 -0.48
CA VAL A 230 -3.28 -14.48 -0.78
C VAL A 230 -2.39 -15.28 0.18
N PRO A 231 -1.34 -15.97 -0.30
CA PRO A 231 -0.69 -15.89 -1.63
C PRO A 231 -1.32 -16.78 -2.72
N GLY A 232 -2.29 -17.64 -2.42
CA GLY A 232 -2.84 -18.63 -3.37
C GLY A 232 -3.48 -18.03 -4.63
N GLY A 233 -3.97 -16.79 -4.58
CA GLY A 233 -4.56 -16.06 -5.72
C GLY A 233 -5.98 -16.51 -6.10
N GLN A 234 -6.60 -17.43 -5.33
CA GLN A 234 -7.95 -17.88 -5.58
C GLN A 234 -8.96 -16.77 -5.27
N LYS A 235 -9.89 -16.55 -6.20
CA LYS A 235 -10.95 -15.54 -6.07
C LYS A 235 -12.32 -16.16 -5.97
N GLY A 236 -13.20 -15.51 -5.23
CA GLY A 236 -14.58 -15.96 -5.09
C GLY A 236 -15.49 -14.89 -4.52
N LYS A 237 -16.78 -15.16 -4.54
CA LYS A 237 -17.83 -14.25 -4.06
C LYS A 237 -18.44 -14.76 -2.77
N VAL A 238 -18.51 -13.90 -1.75
CA VAL A 238 -19.13 -14.22 -0.46
C VAL A 238 -20.64 -14.44 -0.67
N ARG A 239 -21.13 -15.63 -0.37
CA ARG A 239 -22.56 -16.01 -0.50
C ARG A 239 -23.29 -16.03 0.83
N GLY A 240 -22.57 -16.22 1.93
CA GLY A 240 -23.13 -16.21 3.27
C GLY A 240 -22.10 -15.85 4.31
N ILE A 241 -22.54 -15.21 5.37
CA ILE A 241 -21.74 -14.79 6.51
C ILE A 241 -22.40 -15.31 7.77
N GLN A 242 -21.61 -15.93 8.65
CA GLN A 242 -22.05 -16.26 10.02
C GLN A 242 -21.13 -15.57 11.01
N ARG A 243 -21.72 -14.93 12.04
CA ARG A 243 -21.04 -14.39 13.22
C ARG A 243 -21.42 -15.26 14.42
N PHE A 244 -20.46 -15.92 15.04
CA PHE A 244 -20.72 -16.81 16.16
C PHE A 244 -21.91 -17.79 15.91
N LEU A 245 -21.89 -18.49 14.78
CA LEU A 245 -22.90 -19.45 14.32
C LEU A 245 -24.28 -18.85 13.99
N ARG A 246 -24.43 -17.53 13.95
CA ARG A 246 -25.67 -16.83 13.53
C ARG A 246 -25.48 -16.19 12.16
N GLU A 247 -26.49 -16.27 11.33
CA GLU A 247 -26.49 -15.62 10.02
C GLU A 247 -26.38 -14.10 10.17
N ALA A 248 -25.60 -13.49 9.27
CA ALA A 248 -25.38 -12.05 9.19
C ALA A 248 -25.25 -11.59 7.75
N THR A 249 -25.53 -10.33 7.48
CA THR A 249 -25.37 -9.71 6.15
C THR A 249 -23.99 -9.08 5.98
N GLU A 250 -23.32 -8.76 7.09
CA GLU A 250 -21.99 -8.17 7.14
C GLU A 250 -21.17 -8.72 8.30
N GLY A 251 -19.83 -8.57 8.20
CA GLY A 251 -18.90 -8.91 9.29
C GLY A 251 -17.69 -7.98 9.27
N SER A 252 -17.14 -7.65 10.45
CA SER A 252 -16.05 -6.69 10.63
C SER A 252 -15.04 -7.13 11.69
N THR A 253 -14.04 -6.29 11.96
CA THR A 253 -13.06 -6.48 13.03
C THR A 253 -13.74 -6.74 14.38
N GLY A 254 -13.09 -7.54 15.24
CA GLY A 254 -13.63 -7.91 16.56
C GLY A 254 -14.71 -9.00 16.53
N GLN A 255 -14.90 -9.69 15.39
CA GLN A 255 -15.90 -10.73 15.23
C GLN A 255 -15.25 -12.02 14.70
N CYS A 256 -15.66 -13.18 15.23
CA CYS A 256 -15.31 -14.45 14.63
C CYS A 256 -16.31 -14.75 13.50
N LEU A 257 -15.82 -14.81 12.27
CA LEU A 257 -16.62 -14.99 11.07
C LEU A 257 -16.44 -16.39 10.47
N ALA A 258 -17.50 -16.90 9.87
CA ALA A 258 -17.46 -18.01 8.91
C ALA A 258 -18.10 -17.54 7.59
N LEU A 259 -17.29 -17.53 6.53
CA LEU A 259 -17.67 -17.02 5.21
C LEU A 259 -17.88 -18.19 4.25
N ASN A 260 -19.07 -18.28 3.68
CA ASN A 260 -19.35 -19.24 2.62
C ASN A 260 -18.95 -18.65 1.27
N ILE A 261 -17.98 -19.29 0.59
CA ILE A 261 -17.44 -18.86 -0.70
C ILE A 261 -17.34 -20.09 -1.61
N PRO A 262 -18.46 -20.48 -2.28
CA PRO A 262 -18.53 -21.71 -3.07
C PRO A 262 -17.49 -21.79 -4.19
N ASP A 263 -17.14 -20.65 -4.78
CA ASP A 263 -16.20 -20.54 -5.90
C ASP A 263 -14.80 -21.09 -5.55
N LEU A 264 -14.43 -21.10 -4.27
CA LEU A 264 -13.14 -21.60 -3.76
C LEU A 264 -13.13 -23.13 -3.53
N GLY A 265 -14.26 -23.83 -3.75
CA GLY A 265 -14.39 -25.25 -3.42
C GLY A 265 -13.47 -26.19 -4.19
N LYS A 266 -13.01 -25.82 -5.40
CA LYS A 266 -12.13 -26.65 -6.25
C LYS A 266 -10.64 -26.52 -5.87
N SER A 267 -10.24 -25.39 -5.33
CA SER A 267 -8.88 -25.10 -4.87
C SER A 267 -8.98 -24.30 -3.59
N ALA A 268 -9.35 -24.98 -2.51
CA ALA A 268 -9.57 -24.33 -1.23
C ALA A 268 -8.28 -23.69 -0.72
N PRO A 269 -8.35 -22.44 -0.24
CA PRO A 269 -7.24 -21.79 0.45
C PRO A 269 -6.78 -22.60 1.65
N LYS A 270 -5.60 -22.28 2.16
CA LYS A 270 -5.01 -22.95 3.33
C LYS A 270 -5.01 -22.01 4.54
N ARG A 271 -4.96 -22.62 5.73
CA ARG A 271 -4.60 -21.88 6.94
C ARG A 271 -3.27 -21.15 6.74
N GLY A 272 -3.17 -19.90 7.19
CA GLY A 272 -1.98 -19.06 7.00
C GLY A 272 -2.09 -18.11 5.78
N GLU A 273 -3.03 -18.34 4.88
CA GLU A 273 -3.38 -17.37 3.85
C GLU A 273 -4.29 -16.28 4.43
N VAL A 274 -4.35 -15.14 3.74
CA VAL A 274 -5.22 -14.02 4.12
C VAL A 274 -6.29 -13.83 3.06
N LEU A 275 -7.54 -13.86 3.47
CA LEU A 275 -8.66 -13.48 2.62
C LEU A 275 -8.80 -11.97 2.63
N CYS A 276 -8.78 -11.34 1.47
CA CYS A 276 -8.84 -9.88 1.35
C CYS A 276 -9.63 -9.43 0.12
N GLN A 277 -9.87 -8.14 0.00
CA GLN A 277 -10.39 -7.53 -1.22
C GLN A 277 -9.38 -7.70 -2.36
N PRO A 278 -9.83 -8.09 -3.60
CA PRO A 278 -8.92 -8.45 -4.67
C PRO A 278 -7.92 -7.36 -5.05
N GLY A 279 -6.64 -7.76 -5.15
CA GLY A 279 -5.54 -6.90 -5.58
C GLY A 279 -5.01 -5.92 -4.53
N TYR A 280 -5.45 -5.98 -3.28
CA TYR A 280 -4.94 -5.13 -2.20
C TYR A 280 -3.74 -5.72 -1.45
N LEU A 281 -3.64 -7.03 -1.31
CA LEU A 281 -2.46 -7.66 -0.74
C LEU A 281 -1.56 -8.25 -1.83
N ARG A 282 -0.26 -8.14 -1.60
CA ARG A 282 0.75 -8.81 -2.42
C ARG A 282 1.57 -9.75 -1.55
N PRO A 283 1.80 -11.00 -1.99
CA PRO A 283 2.68 -11.88 -1.25
C PRO A 283 4.11 -11.35 -1.27
N ALA A 284 4.81 -11.48 -0.14
CA ALA A 284 6.17 -11.00 0.02
C ALA A 284 7.08 -12.04 0.68
N ARG A 285 8.39 -11.95 0.40
CA ARG A 285 9.43 -12.78 1.01
C ARG A 285 10.29 -12.03 2.02
N PHE A 286 10.32 -10.70 1.93
CA PHE A 286 11.14 -9.87 2.81
C PHE A 286 10.25 -8.94 3.62
N PHE A 287 10.35 -9.07 4.94
CA PHE A 287 9.62 -8.28 5.90
C PHE A 287 10.63 -7.47 6.73
N HIS A 288 10.51 -6.16 6.69
CA HIS A 288 11.35 -5.27 7.47
C HIS A 288 10.60 -4.91 8.73
N VAL A 289 11.13 -5.33 9.87
CA VAL A 289 10.40 -5.31 11.13
C VAL A 289 11.19 -4.56 12.22
N HIS A 290 10.45 -3.86 13.07
CA HIS A 290 10.94 -3.36 14.34
C HIS A 290 10.52 -4.34 15.42
N VAL A 291 11.48 -4.94 16.08
CA VAL A 291 11.24 -5.96 17.11
C VAL A 291 11.80 -5.55 18.46
N ARG A 292 11.19 -6.10 19.50
CA ARG A 292 11.73 -6.12 20.85
C ARG A 292 12.02 -7.58 21.21
N ALA A 293 13.24 -7.84 21.67
CA ALA A 293 13.60 -9.15 22.21
C ALA A 293 12.93 -9.36 23.58
N VAL A 294 12.60 -10.61 23.92
CA VAL A 294 12.09 -10.93 25.25
C VAL A 294 13.20 -10.71 26.30
N SER A 295 12.79 -10.48 27.57
CA SER A 295 13.71 -10.11 28.65
C SER A 295 14.68 -11.21 29.05
N ASP A 296 14.40 -12.46 28.68
CA ASP A 296 15.14 -13.66 29.02
C ASP A 296 15.77 -14.36 27.79
N VAL A 297 15.86 -13.66 26.65
CA VAL A 297 16.49 -14.25 25.46
C VAL A 297 17.99 -14.48 25.65
N ASP A 298 18.42 -15.74 25.59
CA ASP A 298 19.81 -16.16 25.61
C ASP A 298 20.04 -17.29 24.61
N PRO A 299 21.04 -17.19 23.73
CA PRO A 299 21.90 -16.04 23.44
C PRO A 299 21.14 -14.89 22.70
N PRO A 300 21.72 -13.68 22.64
CA PRO A 300 21.14 -12.58 21.84
C PRO A 300 20.85 -12.98 20.39
N LEU A 301 19.87 -12.31 19.74
CA LEU A 301 19.59 -12.52 18.32
C LEU A 301 20.79 -12.15 17.47
N ARG A 302 21.13 -13.00 16.50
CA ARG A 302 22.31 -12.85 15.64
C ARG A 302 21.94 -12.75 14.17
N ASN A 303 22.83 -12.18 13.39
CA ASN A 303 22.66 -12.08 11.95
C ASN A 303 22.65 -13.48 11.28
N ALA A 304 21.77 -13.67 10.29
CA ALA A 304 21.56 -14.94 9.57
C ALA A 304 21.03 -16.09 10.42
N GLU A 305 20.53 -15.82 11.64
CA GLU A 305 19.90 -16.81 12.51
C GLU A 305 18.60 -17.35 11.89
N SER A 306 18.40 -18.67 12.02
CA SER A 306 17.17 -19.34 11.55
C SER A 306 16.05 -19.13 12.56
N ILE A 307 14.88 -18.74 12.09
CA ILE A 307 13.70 -18.50 12.93
C ILE A 307 12.43 -19.07 12.30
N LYS A 308 11.41 -19.24 13.12
CA LYS A 308 10.01 -19.31 12.71
C LYS A 308 9.38 -17.93 12.84
N PHE A 309 8.84 -17.44 11.75
CA PHE A 309 8.15 -16.17 11.66
C PHE A 309 6.64 -16.41 11.71
N HIS A 310 5.95 -15.74 12.63
CA HIS A 310 4.51 -15.82 12.79
C HIS A 310 3.89 -14.45 12.58
N THR A 311 2.84 -14.37 11.73
CA THR A 311 2.01 -13.17 11.57
C THR A 311 0.60 -13.58 11.15
N GLY A 312 -0.44 -13.02 11.81
CA GLY A 312 -1.79 -13.54 11.67
C GLY A 312 -1.85 -15.04 11.94
N THR A 313 -2.37 -15.82 11.00
CA THR A 313 -2.42 -17.30 11.09
C THR A 313 -1.25 -17.99 10.37
N ALA A 314 -0.38 -17.21 9.71
CA ALA A 314 0.77 -17.74 8.98
C ALA A 314 1.92 -18.12 9.93
N GLU A 315 2.57 -19.26 9.63
CA GLU A 315 3.85 -19.71 10.20
C GLU A 315 4.79 -20.03 9.04
N ALA A 316 5.96 -19.39 9.01
CA ALA A 316 6.97 -19.64 7.98
C ALA A 316 8.37 -19.73 8.60
N SER A 317 9.19 -20.66 8.11
CA SER A 317 10.60 -20.75 8.49
C SER A 317 11.44 -19.83 7.61
N GLY A 318 12.38 -19.10 8.21
CA GLY A 318 13.23 -18.17 7.47
C GLY A 318 14.49 -17.79 8.24
N LYS A 319 15.13 -16.72 7.80
CA LYS A 319 16.32 -16.16 8.43
C LYS A 319 16.14 -14.69 8.73
N ILE A 320 16.73 -14.21 9.83
CA ILE A 320 16.79 -12.79 10.14
C ILE A 320 18.11 -12.17 9.72
N TYR A 321 18.07 -10.90 9.32
CA TYR A 321 19.23 -10.09 8.98
C TYR A 321 19.14 -8.75 9.70
N LEU A 322 20.09 -8.52 10.62
CA LEU A 322 20.13 -7.31 11.43
C LEU A 322 20.51 -6.08 10.58
N LEU A 323 19.79 -4.99 10.74
CA LEU A 323 19.98 -3.79 9.91
C LEU A 323 20.89 -2.74 10.58
N GLU A 324 21.01 -2.69 11.88
CA GLU A 324 21.86 -1.71 12.59
C GLU A 324 22.95 -2.38 13.40
N ASP A 325 22.59 -3.30 14.30
CA ASP A 325 23.47 -3.88 15.28
C ASP A 325 24.12 -5.20 14.86
N THR A 326 25.09 -5.65 15.64
CA THR A 326 25.70 -6.99 15.51
C THR A 326 24.89 -8.06 16.24
N GLY A 327 23.99 -7.67 17.15
CA GLY A 327 23.09 -8.52 17.91
C GLY A 327 22.01 -7.70 18.61
N ILE A 328 20.87 -8.32 18.93
CA ILE A 328 19.79 -7.73 19.75
C ILE A 328 19.76 -8.49 21.07
N ALA A 329 20.14 -7.81 22.15
CA ALA A 329 20.20 -8.36 23.50
C ALA A 329 18.79 -8.50 24.12
N ALA A 330 18.71 -9.21 25.26
CA ALA A 330 17.50 -9.35 26.05
C ALA A 330 16.86 -8.00 26.37
N GLY A 331 15.56 -7.87 26.13
CA GLY A 331 14.78 -6.65 26.33
C GLY A 331 15.05 -5.50 25.34
N ALA A 332 16.11 -5.60 24.54
CA ALA A 332 16.47 -4.55 23.56
C ALA A 332 15.55 -4.56 22.32
N THR A 333 15.45 -3.41 21.69
CA THR A 333 14.76 -3.24 20.40
C THR A 333 15.76 -3.19 19.26
N GLY A 334 15.33 -3.50 18.04
CA GLY A 334 16.17 -3.39 16.86
C GLY A 334 15.40 -3.54 15.56
N LEU A 335 16.05 -3.10 14.48
CA LEU A 335 15.54 -3.22 13.13
C LEU A 335 16.18 -4.42 12.42
N LEU A 336 15.35 -5.27 11.83
CA LEU A 336 15.83 -6.42 11.09
C LEU A 336 14.97 -6.73 9.87
N THR A 337 15.50 -7.52 8.96
CA THR A 337 14.78 -8.11 7.83
C THR A 337 14.57 -9.59 8.08
N VAL A 338 13.32 -10.05 8.04
CA VAL A 338 12.98 -11.47 7.94
C VAL A 338 12.94 -11.84 6.47
N ALA A 339 13.73 -12.85 6.09
CA ALA A 339 13.77 -13.40 4.73
C ALA A 339 13.18 -14.81 4.71
N LEU A 340 12.14 -15.00 3.92
CA LEU A 340 11.41 -16.28 3.79
C LEU A 340 11.71 -16.94 2.45
N PRO A 341 11.81 -18.27 2.38
CA PRO A 341 11.96 -19.00 1.11
C PRO A 341 10.68 -18.94 0.25
N GLU A 342 9.52 -18.98 0.89
CA GLU A 342 8.22 -18.88 0.25
C GLU A 342 7.51 -17.58 0.65
N PRO A 343 6.79 -16.93 -0.29
CA PRO A 343 6.09 -15.70 0.02
C PRO A 343 4.85 -15.97 0.88
N ILE A 344 4.58 -15.08 1.82
CA ILE A 344 3.35 -15.06 2.61
C ILE A 344 2.64 -13.71 2.47
N ALA A 345 1.38 -13.64 2.90
CA ALA A 345 0.59 -12.42 2.92
C ALA A 345 0.68 -11.75 4.29
N ALA A 346 1.18 -10.52 4.32
CA ALA A 346 1.10 -9.61 5.46
C ALA A 346 1.21 -8.16 4.95
N ALA A 347 0.95 -7.20 5.80
CA ALA A 347 0.97 -5.78 5.48
C ALA A 347 1.82 -4.99 6.48
N PRO A 348 2.24 -3.75 6.16
CA PRO A 348 2.73 -2.81 7.15
C PRO A 348 1.74 -2.68 8.32
N HIS A 349 2.26 -2.50 9.52
CA HIS A 349 1.54 -2.46 10.80
C HIS A 349 1.00 -3.81 11.32
N ASP A 350 1.10 -4.89 10.56
CA ASP A 350 0.79 -6.22 11.10
C ASP A 350 1.81 -6.61 12.16
N ARG A 351 1.34 -7.26 13.23
CA ARG A 351 2.19 -7.74 14.32
C ARG A 351 2.82 -9.08 13.97
N CYS A 352 4.01 -9.30 14.50
CA CYS A 352 4.75 -10.55 14.27
C CYS A 352 5.46 -11.05 15.51
N ILE A 353 5.69 -12.35 15.54
CA ILE A 353 6.47 -13.05 16.56
C ILE A 353 7.60 -13.84 15.89
N LEU A 354 8.78 -13.78 16.47
CA LEU A 354 9.94 -14.58 16.10
C LEU A 354 10.19 -15.66 17.14
N ARG A 355 10.32 -16.91 16.68
CA ARG A 355 10.63 -18.04 17.55
C ARG A 355 11.85 -18.80 17.04
N ARG A 356 12.71 -19.26 17.95
CA ARG A 356 13.73 -20.25 17.62
C ARG A 356 13.08 -21.60 17.34
N PRO A 357 13.57 -22.36 16.34
CA PRO A 357 13.01 -23.67 16.04
C PRO A 357 13.45 -24.75 17.04
N SER A 358 14.66 -24.63 17.60
CA SER A 358 15.23 -25.60 18.56
C SER A 358 16.34 -24.94 19.43
N PRO A 359 16.22 -24.90 20.76
CA PRO A 359 14.97 -25.21 21.50
C PRO A 359 13.85 -24.24 21.09
N ALA A 360 12.62 -24.73 21.06
CA ALA A 360 11.48 -23.94 20.68
C ALA A 360 11.17 -22.89 21.75
N ALA A 361 11.44 -21.62 21.45
CA ALA A 361 11.20 -20.50 22.36
C ALA A 361 10.83 -19.23 21.60
N THR A 362 9.95 -18.42 22.15
CA THR A 362 9.69 -17.06 21.70
C THR A 362 10.90 -16.19 22.03
N VAL A 363 11.47 -15.50 21.03
CA VAL A 363 12.70 -14.72 21.21
C VAL A 363 12.52 -13.23 20.99
N ALA A 364 11.57 -12.85 20.14
CA ALA A 364 11.24 -11.45 19.88
C ALA A 364 9.86 -11.34 19.23
N GLY A 365 9.35 -10.14 19.18
CA GLY A 365 8.18 -9.78 18.39
C GLY A 365 8.07 -8.29 18.20
N GLY A 366 7.16 -7.86 17.37
CA GLY A 366 7.00 -6.44 17.07
C GLY A 366 6.10 -6.18 15.88
N GLU A 367 6.48 -5.22 15.08
CA GLU A 367 5.65 -4.67 13.99
C GLU A 367 6.37 -4.73 12.65
N ILE A 368 5.64 -5.12 11.62
CA ILE A 368 6.09 -5.05 10.24
C ILE A 368 5.99 -3.59 9.81
N LEU A 369 7.13 -2.96 9.52
CA LEU A 369 7.16 -1.57 9.06
C LEU A 369 7.01 -1.47 7.55
N CYS A 370 7.65 -2.39 6.82
CA CYS A 370 7.67 -2.37 5.37
C CYS A 370 7.83 -3.79 4.81
N ILE A 371 7.32 -4.02 3.62
CA ILE A 371 7.45 -5.30 2.90
C ILE A 371 8.15 -5.09 1.56
N THR A 372 8.86 -6.12 1.09
CA THR A 372 9.46 -6.14 -0.25
C THR A 372 8.99 -7.36 -1.01
N CYS A 373 8.29 -7.11 -2.13
CA CYS A 373 7.77 -8.15 -3.01
C CYS A 373 8.76 -8.59 -4.09
N GLU A 374 9.93 -7.95 -4.18
CA GLU A 374 11.00 -8.27 -5.13
C GLU A 374 11.62 -9.64 -4.80
N GLU A 375 12.16 -10.31 -5.82
CA GLU A 375 12.85 -11.62 -5.64
C GLU A 375 14.17 -11.48 -4.88
N GLN A 376 14.82 -10.32 -5.00
CA GLN A 376 16.11 -10.05 -4.36
C GLN A 376 15.95 -9.11 -3.17
N ARG A 377 16.67 -9.43 -2.10
CA ARG A 377 16.70 -8.57 -0.91
C ARG A 377 17.32 -7.21 -1.24
N PRO A 378 16.66 -6.08 -0.92
CA PRO A 378 17.21 -4.75 -1.12
C PRO A 378 18.52 -4.54 -0.33
N ARG A 379 19.31 -3.55 -0.75
CA ARG A 379 20.54 -3.18 -0.04
C ARG A 379 20.22 -2.62 1.34
N LYS A 380 21.05 -2.98 2.33
CA LYS A 380 20.89 -2.57 3.75
C LYS A 380 20.72 -1.05 3.92
N ALA A 381 21.53 -0.24 3.26
CA ALA A 381 21.46 1.23 3.35
C ALA A 381 20.10 1.78 2.88
N THR A 382 19.60 1.30 1.76
CA THR A 382 18.29 1.71 1.21
C THR A 382 17.14 1.33 2.14
N ILE A 383 17.20 0.13 2.74
CA ILE A 383 16.19 -0.31 3.71
C ILE A 383 16.20 0.62 4.94
N LEU A 384 17.37 0.88 5.51
CA LEU A 384 17.51 1.70 6.72
C LEU A 384 16.98 3.12 6.53
N GLU A 385 17.31 3.76 5.41
CA GLU A 385 16.81 5.09 5.09
C GLU A 385 15.26 5.12 5.08
N ARG A 386 14.65 4.15 4.40
CA ARG A 386 13.19 4.01 4.34
C ARG A 386 12.56 3.75 5.72
N LEU A 387 13.17 2.87 6.52
CA LEU A 387 12.64 2.55 7.84
C LEU A 387 12.75 3.72 8.82
N LYS A 388 13.84 4.50 8.78
CA LYS A 388 13.96 5.71 9.59
C LYS A 388 12.91 6.75 9.20
N ALA A 389 12.69 6.94 7.89
CA ALA A 389 11.62 7.81 7.41
C ALA A 389 10.24 7.31 7.84
N TYR A 390 10.03 5.98 7.82
CA TYR A 390 8.79 5.36 8.30
C TYR A 390 8.56 5.64 9.78
N GLN A 391 9.55 5.35 10.64
CA GLN A 391 9.44 5.59 12.07
C GLN A 391 9.12 7.06 12.38
N ALA A 392 9.83 8.00 11.73
CA ALA A 392 9.59 9.42 11.90
C ALA A 392 8.18 9.87 11.42
N ALA A 393 7.64 9.25 10.36
CA ALA A 393 6.32 9.58 9.84
C ALA A 393 5.16 9.09 10.72
N PHE A 394 5.39 8.03 11.53
CA PHE A 394 4.33 7.38 12.30
C PHE A 394 4.53 7.42 13.81
N GLU A 395 5.58 8.07 14.31
CA GLU A 395 5.81 8.22 15.74
C GLU A 395 4.69 9.01 16.41
N GLY A 396 3.97 8.39 17.35
CA GLY A 396 2.85 9.01 18.07
C GLY A 396 1.57 9.20 17.27
N VAL A 397 1.51 8.75 16.01
CA VAL A 397 0.36 8.92 15.13
C VAL A 397 -0.65 7.78 15.30
N ASP A 398 -1.92 8.10 15.57
CA ASP A 398 -3.02 7.14 15.50
C ASP A 398 -3.33 6.82 14.03
N LEU A 399 -3.01 5.61 13.60
CA LEU A 399 -3.14 5.15 12.21
C LEU A 399 -4.58 5.15 11.67
N ASP A 400 -5.57 5.06 12.55
CA ASP A 400 -6.99 5.07 12.21
C ASP A 400 -7.57 6.49 12.22
N SER A 401 -6.76 7.51 12.53
CA SER A 401 -7.12 8.94 12.46
C SER A 401 -6.97 9.49 11.03
N GLN A 402 -7.53 10.68 10.80
CA GLN A 402 -7.30 11.40 9.53
C GLN A 402 -5.82 11.69 9.29
N GLU A 403 -5.08 12.08 10.32
CA GLU A 403 -3.63 12.31 10.27
C GLU A 403 -2.88 11.02 9.92
N GLY A 404 -3.28 9.89 10.50
CA GLY A 404 -2.72 8.58 10.18
C GLY A 404 -2.94 8.19 8.72
N HIS A 405 -4.13 8.44 8.19
CA HIS A 405 -4.42 8.20 6.77
C HIS A 405 -3.56 9.09 5.86
N ASP A 406 -3.45 10.38 6.17
CA ASP A 406 -2.64 11.33 5.41
C ASP A 406 -1.15 10.94 5.44
N SER A 407 -0.61 10.57 6.59
CA SER A 407 0.76 10.12 6.76
C SER A 407 1.07 8.84 5.97
N ARG A 408 0.15 7.85 5.97
CA ARG A 408 0.29 6.61 5.18
C ARG A 408 0.36 6.90 3.68
N ILE A 409 -0.52 7.77 3.18
CA ILE A 409 -0.58 8.15 1.77
C ILE A 409 0.67 8.94 1.36
N GLU A 410 1.06 9.93 2.16
CA GLU A 410 2.24 10.74 1.89
C GLU A 410 3.52 9.94 1.91
N TYR A 411 3.71 9.08 2.94
CA TYR A 411 4.85 8.17 3.02
C TYR A 411 4.96 7.30 1.76
N PHE A 412 3.85 6.68 1.34
CA PHE A 412 3.83 5.85 0.15
C PHE A 412 4.24 6.63 -1.11
N ILE A 413 3.63 7.79 -1.35
CA ILE A 413 3.95 8.61 -2.54
C ILE A 413 5.42 9.03 -2.53
N ARG A 414 5.97 9.38 -1.38
CA ARG A 414 7.34 9.86 -1.25
C ARG A 414 8.39 8.76 -1.40
N TRP A 415 8.19 7.62 -0.73
CA TRP A 415 9.23 6.62 -0.52
C TRP A 415 9.06 5.33 -1.33
N GLU A 416 7.84 5.02 -1.74
CA GLU A 416 7.54 3.75 -2.43
C GLU A 416 7.35 3.94 -3.95
N THR A 417 7.29 5.19 -4.44
CA THR A 417 7.14 5.48 -5.87
C THR A 417 8.43 6.08 -6.46
N LYS A 418 8.69 5.81 -7.73
CA LYS A 418 9.86 6.36 -8.43
C LYS A 418 9.69 7.81 -8.91
N GLY A 419 8.51 8.36 -8.81
CA GLY A 419 8.23 9.72 -9.27
C GLY A 419 6.78 10.14 -9.15
N GLY A 420 5.83 9.21 -9.29
CA GLY A 420 4.41 9.46 -9.13
C GLY A 420 3.60 8.17 -9.21
N THR A 421 2.30 8.27 -8.92
CA THR A 421 1.42 7.10 -8.87
C THR A 421 -0.05 7.50 -8.95
N SER A 422 -0.93 6.56 -9.31
CA SER A 422 -2.38 6.77 -9.36
C SER A 422 -3.04 6.63 -7.98
N SER A 423 -4.22 7.24 -7.79
CA SER A 423 -5.02 7.08 -6.55
C SER A 423 -5.34 5.62 -6.27
N ARG A 424 -5.53 4.81 -7.31
CA ARG A 424 -5.79 3.37 -7.19
C ARG A 424 -4.59 2.62 -6.60
N GLU A 425 -3.37 2.95 -7.04
CA GLU A 425 -2.15 2.33 -6.47
C GLU A 425 -1.90 2.82 -5.05
N ILE A 426 -2.19 4.10 -4.75
CA ILE A 426 -2.14 4.64 -3.39
C ILE A 426 -3.11 3.88 -2.48
N SER A 427 -4.37 3.70 -2.91
CA SER A 427 -5.38 2.94 -2.16
C SER A 427 -4.91 1.52 -1.84
N ARG A 428 -4.31 0.84 -2.82
CA ARG A 428 -3.77 -0.51 -2.63
C ARG A 428 -2.60 -0.57 -1.66
N ALA A 429 -1.66 0.35 -1.79
CA ALA A 429 -0.45 0.33 -0.98
C ALA A 429 -0.69 0.81 0.46
N ALA A 430 -1.52 1.84 0.63
CA ALA A 430 -1.92 2.33 1.94
C ALA A 430 -2.98 1.45 2.62
N LEU A 431 -3.56 0.48 1.91
CA LEU A 431 -4.68 -0.37 2.39
C LEU A 431 -5.87 0.47 2.90
N LEU A 432 -6.17 1.54 2.18
CA LEU A 432 -7.27 2.45 2.49
C LEU A 432 -8.34 2.44 1.39
N PRO A 433 -9.62 2.57 1.73
CA PRO A 433 -10.70 2.69 0.76
C PRO A 433 -10.50 3.89 -0.19
N PRO A 434 -10.95 3.80 -1.45
CA PRO A 434 -10.77 4.86 -2.45
C PRO A 434 -11.33 6.21 -2.06
N ASP A 435 -12.45 6.25 -1.32
CA ASP A 435 -13.07 7.47 -0.79
C ASP A 435 -12.18 8.15 0.26
N VAL A 436 -11.65 7.38 1.21
CA VAL A 436 -10.70 7.87 2.22
C VAL A 436 -9.43 8.43 1.54
N VAL A 437 -8.91 7.71 0.54
CA VAL A 437 -7.73 8.17 -0.24
C VAL A 437 -8.03 9.48 -0.95
N LYS A 438 -9.20 9.61 -1.57
CA LYS A 438 -9.60 10.83 -2.27
C LYS A 438 -9.66 12.04 -1.33
N GLU A 439 -10.25 11.88 -0.15
CA GLU A 439 -10.32 12.95 0.86
C GLU A 439 -8.93 13.35 1.36
N SER A 440 -8.09 12.38 1.70
CA SER A 440 -6.71 12.61 2.16
C SER A 440 -5.85 13.28 1.08
N LEU A 441 -5.95 12.85 -0.17
CA LEU A 441 -5.27 13.51 -1.29
C LEU A 441 -5.73 14.95 -1.46
N GLY A 442 -7.02 15.24 -1.29
CA GLY A 442 -7.55 16.60 -1.29
C GLY A 442 -6.89 17.49 -0.23
N ARG A 443 -6.72 16.99 1.00
CA ARG A 443 -6.03 17.70 2.10
C ARG A 443 -4.53 17.90 1.80
N LEU A 444 -3.84 16.83 1.37
CA LEU A 444 -2.40 16.87 1.07
C LEU A 444 -2.07 17.79 -0.11
N VAL A 445 -2.92 17.84 -1.14
CA VAL A 445 -2.77 18.75 -2.27
C VAL A 445 -3.03 20.19 -1.81
N SER A 446 -4.06 20.45 -1.03
CA SER A 446 -4.36 21.78 -0.46
C SER A 446 -3.25 22.30 0.45
N ALA A 447 -2.63 21.41 1.23
CA ALA A 447 -1.45 21.72 2.05
C ALA A 447 -0.15 21.87 1.22
N GLY A 448 -0.20 21.59 -0.07
CA GLY A 448 0.94 21.68 -0.96
C GLY A 448 2.02 20.62 -0.75
N ARG A 449 1.75 19.54 -0.02
CA ARG A 449 2.68 18.42 0.23
C ARG A 449 2.74 17.46 -0.96
N VAL A 450 1.61 17.27 -1.62
CA VAL A 450 1.43 16.43 -2.80
C VAL A 450 0.99 17.29 -3.99
N LEU A 451 1.41 16.94 -5.19
CA LEU A 451 1.03 17.60 -6.44
C LEU A 451 0.21 16.64 -7.30
N ALA A 452 -0.92 17.13 -7.82
CA ALA A 452 -1.67 16.44 -8.87
C ALA A 452 -1.04 16.73 -10.23
N LEU A 453 -0.76 15.70 -11.03
CA LEU A 453 -0.02 15.81 -12.30
C LEU A 453 -0.87 15.66 -13.58
N GLY A 454 -2.20 15.61 -13.47
CA GLY A 454 -3.06 15.36 -14.64
C GLY A 454 -3.32 13.86 -14.90
N ALA A 455 -3.82 13.51 -16.07
CA ALA A 455 -4.28 12.15 -16.39
C ALA A 455 -3.15 11.11 -16.38
N ALA A 456 -3.38 9.97 -15.73
CA ALA A 456 -2.59 8.76 -15.95
C ALA A 456 -2.85 8.19 -17.36
N SER A 457 -1.98 7.31 -17.84
CA SER A 457 -2.08 6.64 -19.14
C SER A 457 -3.38 5.86 -19.37
N ASP A 458 -4.13 5.59 -18.31
CA ASP A 458 -5.40 4.87 -18.29
C ASP A 458 -6.65 5.78 -18.40
N GLY A 459 -6.48 7.07 -18.68
CA GLY A 459 -7.53 7.95 -19.19
C GLY A 459 -8.41 8.66 -18.17
N ALA A 460 -8.19 8.55 -16.87
CA ALA A 460 -8.91 9.32 -15.86
C ALA A 460 -8.26 10.71 -15.67
N PRO A 461 -8.95 11.83 -15.96
CA PRO A 461 -8.36 13.15 -15.80
C PRO A 461 -8.00 13.45 -14.34
N GLY A 462 -6.73 13.79 -14.09
CA GLY A 462 -6.29 14.29 -12.78
C GLY A 462 -6.00 13.25 -11.71
N ASP A 463 -5.88 11.95 -12.05
CA ASP A 463 -5.69 10.85 -11.08
C ASP A 463 -4.24 10.36 -10.99
N TYR A 464 -3.27 11.26 -11.06
CA TYR A 464 -1.86 10.94 -10.88
C TYR A 464 -1.19 11.94 -9.95
N TYR A 465 -0.41 11.46 -8.98
CA TYR A 465 0.09 12.25 -7.86
C TYR A 465 1.57 12.01 -7.64
N THR A 466 2.30 13.06 -7.21
CA THR A 466 3.70 12.97 -6.78
C THR A 466 3.92 13.78 -5.51
N HIS A 467 4.92 13.40 -4.72
CA HIS A 467 5.33 14.20 -3.57
C HIS A 467 6.07 15.47 -4.03
N ARG A 468 5.83 16.61 -3.37
CA ARG A 468 6.44 17.91 -3.75
C ARG A 468 7.96 17.84 -3.80
N GLU A 469 8.60 17.30 -2.77
CA GLU A 469 10.06 17.22 -2.72
C GLU A 469 10.62 16.32 -3.84
N THR A 470 9.95 15.21 -4.13
CA THR A 470 10.32 14.33 -5.25
C THR A 470 10.22 15.08 -6.57
N TYR A 471 9.14 15.83 -6.78
CA TYR A 471 8.96 16.65 -7.97
C TYR A 471 10.06 17.73 -8.09
N GLU A 472 10.33 18.45 -7.01
CA GLU A 472 11.36 19.51 -7.00
C GLU A 472 12.77 18.95 -7.28
N ALA A 473 13.09 17.78 -6.72
CA ALA A 473 14.35 17.09 -7.00
C ALA A 473 14.45 16.66 -8.48
N ARG A 474 13.38 16.14 -9.07
CA ARG A 474 13.34 15.76 -10.49
C ARG A 474 13.45 16.99 -11.41
N LEU A 475 12.76 18.06 -11.06
CA LEU A 475 12.86 19.32 -11.80
C LEU A 475 14.27 19.90 -11.73
N ALA A 476 14.93 19.88 -10.56
CA ALA A 476 16.30 20.31 -10.40
C ALA A 476 17.28 19.45 -11.21
N GLU A 477 17.09 18.12 -11.24
CA GLU A 477 17.86 17.18 -12.06
C GLU A 477 17.73 17.53 -13.55
N ALA A 478 16.51 17.77 -14.03
CA ALA A 478 16.27 18.20 -15.41
C ALA A 478 16.92 19.54 -15.75
N VAL A 479 16.78 20.54 -14.87
CA VAL A 479 17.41 21.86 -15.04
C VAL A 479 18.93 21.75 -15.10
N ALA A 480 19.55 20.96 -14.22
CA ALA A 480 20.99 20.76 -14.21
C ALA A 480 21.47 20.11 -15.51
N HIS A 481 20.76 19.08 -15.98
CA HIS A 481 21.08 18.43 -17.24
C HIS A 481 20.95 19.37 -18.45
N ILE A 482 19.85 20.12 -18.55
CA ILE A 482 19.64 21.10 -19.62
C ILE A 482 20.74 22.16 -19.63
N LYS A 483 21.18 22.64 -18.48
CA LYS A 483 22.29 23.61 -18.38
C LYS A 483 23.62 23.01 -18.86
N ALA A 484 23.95 21.81 -18.40
CA ALA A 484 25.18 21.13 -18.79
C ALA A 484 25.24 20.82 -20.31
N GLU A 485 24.12 20.39 -20.90
CA GLU A 485 24.03 20.17 -22.36
C GLU A 485 24.21 21.50 -23.14
N GLY A 486 23.63 22.59 -22.67
CA GLY A 486 23.81 23.91 -23.27
C GLY A 486 25.28 24.40 -23.21
N GLU A 487 25.99 24.14 -22.11
CA GLU A 487 27.42 24.44 -21.97
C GLU A 487 28.27 23.62 -22.95
N SER A 488 27.88 22.39 -23.25
CA SER A 488 28.54 21.52 -24.25
C SER A 488 28.23 21.93 -25.70
N LYS A 489 27.57 23.07 -25.93
CA LYS A 489 27.10 23.60 -27.22
C LYS A 489 26.05 22.72 -27.93
N THR A 490 25.36 21.88 -27.19
CA THR A 490 24.17 21.18 -27.68
C THR A 490 23.04 22.17 -27.86
N LEU A 491 22.57 22.39 -29.08
CA LEU A 491 21.55 23.40 -29.38
C LEU A 491 20.12 22.84 -29.26
N SER A 492 19.95 21.56 -29.41
CA SER A 492 18.65 20.89 -29.25
C SER A 492 18.77 19.44 -28.81
N LEU A 493 17.77 18.99 -28.04
CA LEU A 493 17.62 17.60 -27.62
C LEU A 493 16.27 17.07 -28.14
N THR A 494 16.14 15.75 -28.29
CA THR A 494 14.80 15.19 -28.55
C THR A 494 14.10 14.89 -27.21
N THR A 495 12.79 15.06 -27.17
CA THR A 495 11.98 14.71 -25.99
C THR A 495 12.13 13.23 -25.65
N GLY A 496 12.26 12.35 -26.67
CA GLY A 496 12.44 10.91 -26.50
C GLY A 496 13.80 10.56 -25.88
N ASP A 497 14.89 11.28 -26.18
CA ASP A 497 16.19 11.03 -25.56
C ASP A 497 16.17 11.38 -24.07
N LEU A 498 15.56 12.50 -23.72
CA LEU A 498 15.40 12.92 -22.33
C LEU A 498 14.49 11.95 -21.54
N GLN A 499 13.37 11.54 -22.14
CA GLN A 499 12.47 10.58 -21.51
C GLN A 499 13.15 9.23 -21.25
N ARG A 500 13.93 8.73 -22.22
CA ARG A 500 14.73 7.51 -22.05
C ARG A 500 15.82 7.66 -20.98
N ARG A 501 16.47 8.81 -20.93
CA ARG A 501 17.52 9.10 -19.94
C ARG A 501 16.99 9.10 -18.52
N PHE A 502 15.87 9.80 -18.28
CA PHE A 502 15.32 9.96 -16.95
C PHE A 502 14.42 8.77 -16.54
N GLY A 503 13.77 8.11 -17.50
CA GLY A 503 12.88 6.99 -17.24
C GLY A 503 11.66 7.33 -16.37
N TRP A 504 11.24 8.62 -16.42
CA TRP A 504 10.09 9.09 -15.63
C TRP A 504 8.77 8.78 -16.33
N ASP A 505 7.72 8.61 -15.54
CA ASP A 505 6.36 8.40 -16.03
C ASP A 505 5.88 9.60 -16.85
N ALA A 506 5.01 9.34 -17.83
CA ALA A 506 4.56 10.37 -18.76
C ALA A 506 3.90 11.59 -18.10
N PRO A 507 3.05 11.48 -17.05
CA PRO A 507 2.47 12.65 -16.37
C PRO A 507 3.52 13.50 -15.66
N LEU A 508 4.50 12.88 -14.99
CA LEU A 508 5.60 13.59 -14.35
C LEU A 508 6.46 14.32 -15.39
N TRP A 509 6.83 13.62 -16.47
CA TRP A 509 7.61 14.19 -17.54
C TRP A 509 6.90 15.39 -18.18
N SER A 510 5.60 15.27 -18.49
CA SER A 510 4.82 16.35 -19.08
C SER A 510 4.79 17.60 -18.19
N ARG A 511 4.66 17.43 -16.90
CA ARG A 511 4.68 18.54 -15.95
C ARG A 511 6.04 19.18 -15.84
N VAL A 512 7.12 18.40 -15.73
CA VAL A 512 8.51 18.92 -15.69
C VAL A 512 8.81 19.69 -16.97
N LEU A 513 8.42 19.17 -18.13
CA LEU A 513 8.62 19.83 -19.41
C LEU A 513 7.90 21.19 -19.47
N ALA A 514 6.64 21.26 -19.02
CA ALA A 514 5.90 22.52 -18.94
C ALA A 514 6.57 23.56 -18.03
N ASP A 515 7.15 23.11 -16.91
CA ASP A 515 7.86 24.02 -16.00
C ASP A 515 9.25 24.45 -16.55
N LEU A 516 9.93 23.61 -17.35
CA LEU A 516 11.14 23.99 -18.08
C LEU A 516 10.83 25.03 -19.17
N GLU A 517 9.71 24.89 -19.90
CA GLU A 517 9.22 25.86 -20.87
C GLU A 517 8.85 27.19 -20.18
N LYS A 518 8.10 27.14 -19.06
CA LYS A 518 7.72 28.30 -18.27
C LYS A 518 8.93 29.07 -17.71
N ARG A 519 10.03 28.36 -17.40
CA ARG A 519 11.30 28.95 -16.95
C ARG A 519 12.16 29.44 -18.10
N GLU A 520 11.67 29.38 -19.33
CA GLU A 520 12.37 29.76 -20.54
C GLU A 520 13.73 29.05 -20.73
N LEU A 521 13.89 27.85 -20.17
CA LEU A 521 15.09 27.04 -20.34
C LEU A 521 15.10 26.30 -21.67
N VAL A 522 13.92 25.93 -22.14
CA VAL A 522 13.71 25.25 -23.42
C VAL A 522 12.53 25.83 -24.16
N VAL A 523 12.56 25.71 -25.49
CA VAL A 523 11.41 25.95 -26.37
C VAL A 523 11.17 24.68 -27.18
N ARG A 524 9.92 24.22 -27.20
CA ARG A 524 9.54 22.98 -27.88
C ARG A 524 9.09 23.24 -29.31
N TYR A 525 9.66 22.48 -30.24
CA TYR A 525 9.25 22.41 -31.64
C TYR A 525 9.01 20.95 -32.00
N SER A 526 7.75 20.52 -32.00
CA SER A 526 7.38 19.12 -32.19
C SER A 526 8.07 18.20 -31.17
N SER A 527 8.87 17.25 -31.62
CA SER A 527 9.66 16.31 -30.76
C SER A 527 11.03 16.86 -30.32
N ARG A 528 11.38 18.10 -30.66
CA ARG A 528 12.68 18.72 -30.31
C ARG A 528 12.51 19.85 -29.30
N LEU A 529 13.47 19.92 -28.41
CA LEU A 529 13.62 20.99 -27.40
C LEU A 529 14.86 21.80 -27.76
N VAL A 530 14.69 23.08 -28.03
CA VAL A 530 15.79 24.03 -28.25
C VAL A 530 16.22 24.59 -26.91
N LEU A 531 17.51 24.50 -26.61
CA LEU A 531 18.10 24.96 -25.33
C LEU A 531 18.40 26.46 -25.40
N GLN A 532 17.70 27.25 -24.57
CA GLN A 532 17.83 28.71 -24.62
C GLN A 532 19.22 29.19 -24.11
N ASN A 533 19.81 28.51 -23.12
CA ASN A 533 21.16 28.85 -22.63
C ASN A 533 22.24 28.65 -23.71
N ALA A 534 22.11 27.61 -24.55
CA ALA A 534 23.03 27.41 -25.68
C ALA A 534 22.87 28.49 -26.75
N VAL A 535 21.63 28.91 -27.02
CA VAL A 535 21.36 30.03 -27.93
C VAL A 535 21.88 31.36 -27.34
N GLN A 536 21.72 31.55 -26.05
CA GLN A 536 22.26 32.77 -25.36
C GLN A 536 23.79 32.82 -25.32
N ALA A 537 24.46 31.67 -25.31
CA ALA A 537 25.91 31.56 -25.37
C ALA A 537 26.48 31.84 -26.78
N MET A 538 25.65 31.92 -27.83
CA MET A 538 26.11 32.36 -29.14
C MET A 538 26.57 33.85 -29.11
N PRO A 539 27.53 34.21 -30.00
CA PRO A 539 27.85 35.63 -30.21
C PRO A 539 26.60 36.44 -30.50
N GLU A 540 26.52 37.67 -29.96
CA GLU A 540 25.32 38.50 -30.09
C GLU A 540 24.94 38.79 -31.54
N ALA A 541 25.92 38.99 -32.41
CA ALA A 541 25.75 39.16 -33.83
C ALA A 541 25.10 37.94 -34.52
N ASP A 542 25.36 36.71 -34.02
CA ASP A 542 24.78 35.46 -34.54
C ASP A 542 23.34 35.26 -34.07
N ARG A 543 23.10 35.62 -32.79
CA ARG A 543 21.74 35.62 -32.24
C ARG A 543 20.83 36.63 -32.94
N ASP A 544 21.33 37.82 -33.24
CA ASP A 544 20.56 38.83 -33.96
C ASP A 544 20.27 38.40 -35.39
N LEU A 545 21.25 37.77 -36.04
CA LEU A 545 21.07 37.23 -37.38
C LEU A 545 20.06 36.11 -37.41
N LEU A 546 20.09 35.18 -36.44
CA LEU A 546 19.16 34.09 -36.27
C LEU A 546 17.72 34.63 -36.05
N ARG A 547 17.55 35.63 -35.16
CA ARG A 547 16.25 36.27 -34.95
C ARG A 547 15.71 36.95 -36.22
N LYS A 548 16.59 37.63 -36.98
CA LYS A 548 16.21 38.22 -38.24
C LYS A 548 15.75 37.21 -39.28
N ILE A 549 16.45 36.05 -39.40
CA ILE A 549 16.04 34.97 -40.27
C ILE A 549 14.66 34.45 -39.86
N LEU A 550 14.43 34.13 -38.61
CA LEU A 550 13.15 33.64 -38.12
C LEU A 550 11.99 34.65 -38.39
N ARG A 551 12.21 35.92 -38.06
CA ARG A 551 11.22 36.98 -38.29
C ARG A 551 10.86 37.15 -39.79
N ILE A 552 11.82 36.94 -40.66
CA ILE A 552 11.55 37.02 -42.12
C ILE A 552 10.59 35.88 -42.50
N TYR A 553 10.86 34.63 -42.11
CA TYR A 553 10.01 33.50 -42.45
C TYR A 553 8.65 33.51 -41.72
N GLU A 554 8.60 34.04 -40.52
CA GLU A 554 7.37 34.22 -39.77
C GLU A 554 6.45 35.27 -40.42
N LYS A 555 7.03 36.40 -40.86
CA LYS A 555 6.24 37.49 -41.51
C LYS A 555 5.82 37.19 -42.95
N THR A 556 6.65 36.47 -43.70
CA THR A 556 6.40 36.21 -45.12
C THR A 556 5.45 35.02 -45.37
N GLY A 557 5.22 34.19 -44.34
CA GLY A 557 4.27 33.08 -44.42
C GLY A 557 4.52 32.19 -45.63
N PHE A 558 3.51 31.99 -46.43
CA PHE A 558 3.54 31.14 -47.64
C PHE A 558 4.16 31.84 -48.87
N GLN A 559 4.69 33.05 -48.74
CA GLN A 559 5.48 33.75 -49.76
C GLN A 559 6.92 33.95 -49.32
N SER A 560 7.48 32.95 -48.64
CA SER A 560 8.81 33.01 -48.03
C SER A 560 9.96 33.18 -49.06
N PRO A 561 11.01 33.91 -48.74
CA PRO A 561 12.16 34.09 -49.61
C PRO A 561 12.94 32.77 -49.74
N ARG A 562 13.63 32.63 -50.88
CA ARG A 562 14.53 31.50 -51.11
C ARG A 562 15.72 31.61 -50.15
N PRO A 563 16.26 30.49 -49.61
CA PRO A 563 17.44 30.50 -48.75
C PRO A 563 18.64 31.25 -49.35
N GLU A 564 18.81 31.16 -50.67
CA GLU A 564 19.88 31.81 -51.43
C GLU A 564 19.77 33.34 -51.46
N GLU A 565 18.60 33.94 -51.23
CA GLU A 565 18.38 35.37 -51.21
C GLU A 565 18.69 36.03 -49.84
N LEU A 566 18.73 35.22 -48.79
CA LEU A 566 18.89 35.71 -47.43
C LEU A 566 20.23 36.38 -47.15
N PRO A 567 21.38 35.87 -47.64
CA PRO A 567 22.67 36.57 -47.45
C PRO A 567 22.65 38.00 -47.93
N ALA A 568 22.06 38.26 -49.10
CA ALA A 568 21.94 39.59 -49.67
C ALA A 568 20.94 40.48 -48.88
N LYS A 569 19.79 39.91 -48.48
CA LYS A 569 18.78 40.61 -47.68
C LYS A 569 19.23 40.97 -46.26
N LEU A 570 20.11 40.18 -45.71
CA LEU A 570 20.63 40.34 -44.36
C LEU A 570 21.97 41.04 -44.28
N GLY A 571 22.64 41.27 -45.41
CA GLY A 571 23.97 41.85 -45.49
C GLY A 571 25.04 41.00 -44.74
N ALA A 572 24.88 39.67 -44.77
CA ALA A 572 25.72 38.76 -44.04
C ALA A 572 26.37 37.70 -44.95
N PRO A 573 27.58 37.16 -44.60
CA PRO A 573 28.25 36.14 -45.40
C PRO A 573 27.41 34.87 -45.58
N ALA A 574 27.33 34.37 -46.80
CA ALA A 574 26.51 33.19 -47.14
C ALA A 574 26.89 31.94 -46.30
N PRO A 575 28.17 31.62 -46.02
CA PRO A 575 28.49 30.46 -45.18
C PRO A 575 27.88 30.57 -43.75
N LYS A 576 27.84 31.80 -43.17
CA LYS A 576 27.28 32.08 -41.84
C LYS A 576 25.76 31.92 -41.82
N VAL A 577 25.08 32.49 -42.84
CA VAL A 577 23.62 32.38 -42.97
C VAL A 577 23.23 30.90 -43.19
N ASN A 578 23.97 30.16 -44.01
CA ASN A 578 23.71 28.76 -44.27
C ASN A 578 23.92 27.88 -42.99
N ALA A 579 24.91 28.19 -42.16
CA ALA A 579 25.11 27.48 -40.88
C ALA A 579 23.94 27.71 -39.93
N LEU A 580 23.41 28.96 -39.83
CA LEU A 580 22.26 29.30 -39.01
C LEU A 580 20.95 28.70 -39.59
N LEU A 581 20.77 28.68 -40.91
CA LEU A 581 19.66 28.00 -41.54
C LEU A 581 19.68 26.49 -41.27
N ASN A 582 20.84 25.84 -41.36
CA ASN A 582 20.97 24.43 -41.03
C ASN A 582 20.62 24.15 -39.57
N HIS A 583 21.03 25.05 -38.67
CA HIS A 583 20.59 24.98 -37.28
C HIS A 583 19.05 25.08 -37.16
N LEU A 584 18.42 26.06 -37.82
CA LEU A 584 16.97 26.24 -37.81
C LEU A 584 16.21 25.07 -38.41
N TYR A 585 16.76 24.40 -39.45
CA TYR A 585 16.20 23.16 -40.01
C TYR A 585 16.35 21.99 -39.03
N THR A 586 17.51 21.85 -38.40
CA THR A 586 17.77 20.78 -37.44
C THR A 586 16.88 20.90 -36.21
N THR A 587 16.56 22.12 -35.78
CA THR A 587 15.70 22.38 -34.63
C THR A 587 14.20 22.43 -34.99
N ASN A 588 13.85 22.20 -36.26
CA ASN A 588 12.50 22.29 -36.78
C ASN A 588 11.82 23.67 -36.58
N GLN A 589 12.62 24.75 -36.37
CA GLN A 589 12.07 26.11 -36.34
C GLN A 589 11.69 26.60 -37.74
N LEU A 590 12.45 26.13 -38.72
CA LEU A 590 12.12 26.25 -40.13
C LEU A 590 12.01 24.86 -40.76
N ILE A 591 11.00 24.68 -41.57
CA ILE A 591 10.75 23.43 -42.31
C ILE A 591 11.12 23.66 -43.79
N ARG A 592 12.12 22.91 -44.26
CA ARG A 592 12.54 22.94 -45.66
C ARG A 592 11.70 21.96 -46.48
N LEU A 593 10.82 22.47 -47.30
CA LEU A 593 9.95 21.68 -48.18
C LEU A 593 10.72 21.19 -49.40
N ASP A 594 11.46 22.09 -50.04
CA ASP A 594 12.39 21.78 -51.11
C ASP A 594 13.62 22.72 -51.01
N LYS A 595 14.47 22.74 -52.05
CA LYS A 595 15.65 23.63 -52.09
C LYS A 595 15.31 25.12 -52.07
N ASN A 596 14.11 25.51 -52.53
CA ASN A 596 13.67 26.90 -52.72
C ASN A 596 12.57 27.35 -51.78
N VAL A 597 11.88 26.41 -51.11
CA VAL A 597 10.70 26.70 -50.27
C VAL A 597 10.97 26.26 -48.85
N VAL A 598 10.93 27.23 -47.97
CA VAL A 598 11.12 27.06 -46.53
C VAL A 598 9.99 27.79 -45.80
N LEU A 599 9.40 27.15 -44.82
CA LEU A 599 8.33 27.72 -44.01
C LEU A 599 8.75 27.81 -42.54
N HIS A 600 8.26 28.81 -41.85
CA HIS A 600 8.29 28.84 -40.41
C HIS A 600 7.42 27.71 -39.83
N TYR A 601 7.84 27.06 -38.74
CA TYR A 601 7.14 25.93 -38.11
C TYR A 601 5.63 26.22 -37.93
N ASN A 602 5.25 27.41 -37.41
CA ASN A 602 3.85 27.72 -37.15
C ASN A 602 3.00 27.72 -38.44
N HIS A 603 3.52 28.28 -39.54
CA HIS A 603 2.81 28.29 -40.82
C HIS A 603 2.73 26.88 -41.41
N PHE A 604 3.83 26.11 -41.28
CA PHE A 604 3.83 24.70 -41.70
C PHE A 604 2.78 23.90 -40.93
N LYS A 605 2.74 24.03 -39.60
CA LYS A 605 1.81 23.32 -38.73
C LYS A 605 0.35 23.67 -39.07
N SER A 606 0.04 24.96 -39.17
CA SER A 606 -1.32 25.41 -39.54
C SER A 606 -1.77 24.88 -40.89
N ALA A 607 -0.87 24.85 -41.88
CA ALA A 607 -1.17 24.29 -43.19
C ALA A 607 -1.36 22.75 -43.14
N GLN A 608 -0.54 22.04 -42.37
CA GLN A 608 -0.68 20.60 -42.16
C GLN A 608 -2.01 20.24 -41.51
N ASP A 609 -2.40 20.98 -40.46
CA ASP A 609 -3.65 20.75 -39.76
C ASP A 609 -4.87 21.04 -40.69
N LEU A 610 -4.78 22.09 -41.51
CA LEU A 610 -5.79 22.41 -42.51
C LEU A 610 -5.94 21.27 -43.52
N VAL A 611 -4.83 20.70 -44.03
CA VAL A 611 -4.87 19.56 -44.98
C VAL A 611 -5.55 18.35 -44.32
N VAL A 612 -5.15 18.00 -43.12
CA VAL A 612 -5.71 16.85 -42.40
C VAL A 612 -7.21 17.04 -42.16
N GLN A 613 -7.59 18.20 -41.62
CA GLN A 613 -8.99 18.52 -41.35
C GLN A 613 -9.84 18.48 -42.61
N THR A 614 -9.39 19.13 -43.68
CA THR A 614 -10.14 19.17 -44.95
C THR A 614 -10.32 17.76 -45.52
N ILE A 615 -9.29 16.91 -45.48
CA ILE A 615 -9.41 15.54 -45.99
C ILE A 615 -10.35 14.71 -45.13
N LEU A 616 -10.33 14.86 -43.80
CA LEU A 616 -11.26 14.17 -42.89
C LEU A 616 -12.72 14.59 -43.14
N GLU A 617 -12.96 15.87 -43.38
CA GLU A 617 -14.31 16.41 -43.61
C GLU A 617 -14.86 16.09 -45.02
N ARG A 618 -14.02 16.14 -46.07
CA ARG A 618 -14.45 16.06 -47.46
C ARG A 618 -14.02 14.78 -48.16
N GLY A 619 -13.27 13.89 -47.50
CA GLY A 619 -12.76 12.65 -48.09
C GLY A 619 -11.60 12.79 -49.07
N GLY A 620 -11.14 14.03 -49.33
CA GLY A 620 -10.02 14.34 -50.21
C GLY A 620 -9.81 15.85 -50.37
N LEU A 621 -8.61 16.23 -50.83
CA LEU A 621 -8.21 17.62 -51.01
C LEU A 621 -7.62 17.83 -52.41
N ASP A 622 -8.16 18.77 -53.16
CA ASP A 622 -7.60 19.24 -54.45
C ASP A 622 -6.54 20.34 -54.23
N SER A 623 -5.51 20.38 -55.04
CA SER A 623 -4.42 21.35 -54.94
C SER A 623 -4.87 22.79 -55.23
N ALA A 624 -5.93 22.99 -56.04
CA ALA A 624 -6.49 24.30 -56.30
C ALA A 624 -7.29 24.83 -55.11
N ASP A 625 -8.06 23.96 -54.47
CA ASP A 625 -8.77 24.30 -53.24
C ASP A 625 -7.81 24.66 -52.11
N PHE A 626 -6.75 23.86 -51.91
CA PHE A 626 -5.71 24.11 -50.91
C PHE A 626 -4.98 25.43 -51.16
N LYS A 627 -4.64 25.74 -52.43
CA LYS A 627 -4.07 27.02 -52.82
C LYS A 627 -4.95 28.20 -52.37
N ASN A 628 -6.26 28.09 -52.62
CA ASN A 628 -7.21 29.16 -52.31
C ASN A 628 -7.40 29.31 -50.77
N GLN A 629 -7.46 28.22 -50.04
CA GLN A 629 -7.58 28.24 -48.58
C GLN A 629 -6.35 28.87 -47.90
N LEU A 630 -5.14 28.68 -48.43
CA LEU A 630 -3.89 29.25 -47.91
C LEU A 630 -3.55 30.62 -48.50
N GLU A 631 -4.35 31.15 -49.43
CA GLU A 631 -4.09 32.42 -50.13
C GLU A 631 -2.66 32.50 -50.71
N THR A 632 -2.18 31.38 -51.27
CA THR A 632 -0.79 31.25 -51.74
C THR A 632 -0.70 30.99 -53.25
N SER A 633 0.51 30.92 -53.80
CA SER A 633 0.73 30.56 -55.18
C SER A 633 0.58 29.05 -55.41
N ARG A 634 0.20 28.63 -56.63
CA ARG A 634 0.09 27.23 -57.02
C ARG A 634 1.38 26.45 -56.75
N LYS A 635 2.53 27.09 -56.91
CA LYS A 635 3.84 26.49 -56.66
C LYS A 635 3.99 26.11 -55.20
N TYR A 636 3.68 27.01 -54.25
CA TYR A 636 3.78 26.73 -52.82
C TYR A 636 2.83 25.62 -52.37
N ALA A 637 1.57 25.69 -52.85
CA ALA A 637 0.57 24.66 -52.50
C ALA A 637 0.99 23.26 -52.97
N ILE A 638 1.49 23.14 -54.21
CA ILE A 638 1.96 21.86 -54.75
C ILE A 638 3.18 21.37 -53.96
N THR A 639 4.20 22.23 -53.75
CA THR A 639 5.42 21.85 -53.03
C THR A 639 5.09 21.38 -51.61
N PHE A 640 4.12 22.02 -50.95
CA PHE A 640 3.68 21.61 -49.61
C PHE A 640 3.01 20.23 -49.62
N LEU A 641 2.09 20.01 -50.54
CA LEU A 641 1.39 18.72 -50.67
C LEU A 641 2.35 17.59 -51.09
N ASP A 642 3.29 17.85 -51.99
CA ASP A 642 4.33 16.88 -52.37
C ASP A 642 5.27 16.55 -51.21
N TYR A 643 5.55 17.52 -50.34
CA TYR A 643 6.29 17.27 -49.12
C TYR A 643 5.52 16.32 -48.18
N LEU A 644 4.21 16.54 -47.99
CA LEU A 644 3.38 15.63 -47.16
C LEU A 644 3.29 14.24 -47.80
N ASP A 645 3.21 14.14 -49.11
CA ASP A 645 3.25 12.87 -49.85
C ASP A 645 4.61 12.16 -49.62
N SER A 646 5.73 12.89 -49.66
CA SER A 646 7.09 12.36 -49.40
C SER A 646 7.25 11.86 -47.95
N LYS A 647 6.53 12.47 -47.01
CA LYS A 647 6.50 12.06 -45.61
C LYS A 647 5.46 10.96 -45.34
N ARG A 648 4.77 10.47 -46.38
CA ARG A 648 3.72 9.44 -46.25
C ARG A 648 2.58 9.84 -45.31
N ILE A 649 2.30 11.14 -45.21
CA ILE A 649 1.14 11.68 -44.49
C ILE A 649 -0.05 11.61 -45.44
N THR A 650 0.14 12.06 -46.71
CA THR A 650 -0.86 11.99 -47.75
C THR A 650 -0.41 11.12 -48.91
N ILE A 651 -1.35 10.74 -49.74
CA ILE A 651 -1.11 10.07 -51.03
C ILE A 651 -2.00 10.69 -52.10
N ARG A 652 -1.45 10.88 -53.28
CA ARG A 652 -2.19 11.39 -54.44
C ARG A 652 -2.97 10.27 -55.11
N VAL A 653 -4.30 10.48 -55.24
CA VAL A 653 -5.22 9.56 -55.93
C VAL A 653 -5.98 10.40 -57.00
N GLY A 654 -5.54 10.32 -58.24
CA GLY A 654 -6.05 11.17 -59.32
C GLY A 654 -5.69 12.66 -59.09
N ASN A 655 -6.70 13.52 -59.01
CA ASN A 655 -6.51 14.95 -58.71
C ASN A 655 -6.60 15.27 -57.22
N LEU A 656 -6.99 14.31 -56.39
CA LEU A 656 -7.18 14.50 -54.95
C LEU A 656 -6.03 13.87 -54.15
N ARG A 657 -5.75 14.44 -52.98
CA ARG A 657 -4.94 13.83 -51.95
C ARG A 657 -5.81 13.24 -50.85
N LYS A 658 -5.41 12.05 -50.34
CA LYS A 658 -6.06 11.36 -49.22
C LYS A 658 -5.03 11.09 -48.13
N LEU A 659 -5.48 10.93 -46.91
CA LEU A 659 -4.61 10.53 -45.78
C LEU A 659 -4.17 9.05 -45.93
N MET A 660 -2.94 8.77 -45.60
CA MET A 660 -2.42 7.41 -45.56
C MET A 660 -2.70 6.79 -44.17
N THR A 661 -2.80 5.46 -44.11
CA THR A 661 -2.94 4.75 -42.82
C THR A 661 -1.76 5.04 -41.94
N GLY A 662 -2.00 5.37 -40.64
CA GLY A 662 -0.97 5.73 -39.67
C GLY A 662 -0.31 7.09 -39.95
N TYR A 663 -1.01 8.02 -40.58
CA TYR A 663 -0.52 9.38 -40.83
C TYR A 663 -0.28 10.16 -39.53
N GLU A 664 -1.05 9.85 -38.46
CA GLU A 664 -0.99 10.55 -37.16
C GLU A 664 0.41 10.52 -36.54
N GLU A 665 1.11 9.40 -36.68
CA GLU A 665 2.48 9.22 -36.15
C GLU A 665 3.55 10.00 -36.93
N ARG A 666 3.20 10.55 -38.11
CA ARG A 666 4.09 11.24 -39.04
C ARG A 666 3.86 12.75 -39.13
N LEU A 667 2.88 13.25 -38.38
CA LEU A 667 2.64 14.68 -38.25
C LEU A 667 3.77 15.37 -37.48
N LEU A 668 4.09 16.63 -37.89
CA LEU A 668 5.03 17.47 -37.16
C LEU A 668 4.35 18.25 -36.03
#